data_1dcce1417c3c2b91197ca6a6e41239da
#
_entry.id   1dcce1417c3c2b91197ca6a6e41239da
#
_cell.length_a   1.000
_cell.length_b   1.000
_cell.length_c   1.000
_cell.angle_alpha   90.00
_cell.angle_beta   90.00
_cell.angle_gamma   90.00
#
_symmetry.space_group_name_H-M   'P 1'
#
loop_
_entity.id
_entity.type
_entity.pdbx_description
1 polymer ?
#
loop_
_entity_poly.entity_id
_entity_poly.type
_entity_poly.pdbx_seq_one_letter_code
_entity_poly.pdbx_strand_id
1 'polypeptide(L)'
;MPDEPEDEESGEAAGERLSRYREKRSADRTPEPFGGEGRAVTPEVATAPALEPAPGPAWARPRLFCVQKHAATRLHYDFRLELGGVLRSWAVPLGPSLNPADKRLAVEVEDHPVEYADFEGVIPEGNYGAGEVIVWDRGLWVPLEDPEETLPKGKVTFELRGYKLRGAWHLFRTKGKGKETSREWMLIKRTDGWASASRALPPESIYSGLTLEEIRTGSQRAAEVKTELERLGAPREEVRAQAVKLMLAETAEKPFTDPAWLFELKHDGFRVLCAREGGEARLLYRRGREATATYPEVARAVSALPFGDLVLDGEIVVLDEEGRPSFQRLQRRAQQRRTTDVQRAALEMPATYYAFDLLGFEGFDLRPLPLVERKRLLQTILPRAGPVRFLDHIPEQGEAFYAEVSRLKLEGLIAKRQDAPYRAGRSPHWLKLRTERVDDFVVVGFTEPQGTRTGFGALHLAAFEGKTLVYCGRAGSGFDEQQLETLRATLEPDRRKGPACVGPLPTDRGHVWVEPRLVAEVRFLAWTEEGLLRQPVFLRLREDKSMEECVVPRGRGREAAVDAEADGEADGPDPSGVIEKGSARDDGTPGLSSLLAGPPVEKKVPFTNLTKVFWPDEGYTKGDLIEYYRAIAPWLLPYLEDRLLVLTRYPDGIKGKSFFQKDAPGFAPGWVRLERVWSEHAQREIDYFVAADVESLLFIANLGTIPLLIWGSRIFDIAHPDWCILDLDPKTAPFAHVVEVARAIHDLAEEITLPAYAKTSGSTGLHVLFPLGRQLSFDECRQLGELLARVVSGRVPEIATTVRLPGDRGGRVYIDFLQNGHGKLLAAPFTARPVPGALASAPLLWDEVDASLDPRAFTIKTLPERMSAFGRDPLAPVLAEKPDLPTALTRLAARLEG
;
A
#
# COMPACT_ATOMS: atom_id res chain seq x y z
N MET A 1 21.27 -43.08 0.94
CA MET A 1 22.56 -42.46 0.93
C MET A 1 22.56 -41.46 -0.18
N PRO A 2 22.42 -40.20 0.12
CA PRO A 2 22.75 -39.17 -0.80
C PRO A 2 23.89 -38.29 -0.29
N ASP A 3 24.50 -37.66 -1.25
CA ASP A 3 25.69 -36.86 -1.25
C ASP A 3 25.59 -35.61 -0.33
N GLU A 4 26.49 -35.55 0.63
CA GLU A 4 27.02 -34.32 1.17
C GLU A 4 28.37 -34.08 0.50
N PRO A 5 28.52 -33.05 -0.34
CA PRO A 5 29.72 -32.20 -0.21
C PRO A 5 29.62 -30.77 -0.78
N GLU A 6 28.53 -30.04 -0.70
CA GLU A 6 28.52 -28.64 -1.17
C GLU A 6 28.84 -27.58 -0.07
N ASP A 7 28.71 -27.92 1.21
CA ASP A 7 28.89 -26.98 2.32
C ASP A 7 30.36 -26.83 2.77
N GLU A 8 31.21 -27.81 2.59
CA GLU A 8 32.64 -27.71 2.92
C GLU A 8 33.43 -26.86 1.91
N GLU A 9 33.11 -26.95 0.60
CA GLU A 9 33.77 -26.12 -0.44
C GLU A 9 33.46 -24.61 -0.30
N SER A 10 32.28 -24.22 0.17
CA SER A 10 31.93 -22.80 0.35
C SER A 10 32.64 -22.18 1.55
N GLY A 11 32.89 -22.95 2.60
CA GLY A 11 33.62 -22.52 3.81
C GLY A 11 35.12 -22.33 3.57
N GLU A 12 35.77 -23.25 2.83
CA GLU A 12 37.16 -23.13 2.44
C GLU A 12 37.41 -21.91 1.52
N ALA A 13 36.56 -21.72 0.52
CA ALA A 13 36.65 -20.55 -0.38
C ALA A 13 36.48 -19.20 0.33
N ALA A 14 35.60 -19.12 1.31
CA ALA A 14 35.44 -17.91 2.15
C ALA A 14 36.62 -17.67 3.06
N GLY A 15 37.20 -18.73 3.64
CA GLY A 15 38.40 -18.66 4.47
C GLY A 15 39.63 -18.15 3.71
N GLU A 16 39.82 -18.57 2.47
CA GLU A 16 40.91 -18.12 1.60
C GLU A 16 40.72 -16.62 1.20
N ARG A 17 39.54 -16.18 0.93
CA ARG A 17 39.24 -14.76 0.63
C ARG A 17 39.50 -13.83 1.79
N LEU A 18 39.36 -14.26 3.05
CA LEU A 18 39.61 -13.48 4.26
C LEU A 18 41.10 -13.46 4.68
N SER A 19 42.01 -14.19 3.99
CA SER A 19 43.43 -14.23 4.34
C SER A 19 44.04 -12.83 4.43
N ARG A 20 43.84 -12.00 3.40
CA ARG A 20 44.32 -10.60 3.36
C ARG A 20 43.76 -9.72 4.47
N TYR A 21 42.52 -9.94 4.90
CA TYR A 21 41.90 -9.24 6.00
C TYR A 21 42.58 -9.59 7.32
N ARG A 22 42.82 -10.91 7.56
CA ARG A 22 43.44 -11.41 8.78
C ARG A 22 44.92 -11.07 8.88
N GLU A 23 45.67 -11.03 7.75
CA GLU A 23 47.07 -10.64 7.70
C GLU A 23 47.33 -9.19 8.16
N LYS A 24 46.38 -8.29 7.96
CA LYS A 24 46.46 -6.89 8.29
C LYS A 24 45.99 -6.53 9.71
N ARG A 25 45.42 -7.47 10.45
CA ARG A 25 44.78 -7.25 11.74
C ARG A 25 45.18 -8.26 12.78
N SER A 26 45.05 -7.90 14.06
CA SER A 26 45.36 -8.75 15.21
C SER A 26 44.19 -8.71 16.17
N ALA A 27 43.59 -9.88 16.48
CA ALA A 27 42.37 -10.00 17.29
C ALA A 27 42.52 -9.42 18.70
N ASP A 28 43.73 -9.38 19.23
CA ASP A 28 44.06 -8.87 20.56
C ASP A 28 44.22 -7.33 20.59
N ARG A 29 44.20 -6.66 19.45
CA ARG A 29 44.53 -5.20 19.32
C ARG A 29 43.37 -4.38 18.76
N THR A 30 42.33 -5.02 18.20
CA THR A 30 41.20 -4.32 17.61
C THR A 30 39.88 -4.98 18.01
N PRO A 31 38.81 -4.22 18.24
CA PRO A 31 37.46 -4.76 18.49
C PRO A 31 36.78 -5.25 17.22
N GLU A 32 37.43 -5.19 16.06
CA GLU A 32 36.88 -5.64 14.78
C GLU A 32 36.60 -7.14 14.77
N PRO A 33 35.50 -7.62 14.16
CA PRO A 33 35.20 -9.04 14.01
C PRO A 33 36.19 -9.77 13.10
N PHE A 34 36.63 -10.97 13.50
CA PHE A 34 37.62 -11.78 12.78
C PHE A 34 37.06 -12.91 11.94
N GLY A 35 35.73 -13.10 11.93
CA GLY A 35 35.09 -14.24 11.24
C GLY A 35 35.51 -15.56 11.91
N GLY A 36 34.90 -15.92 13.00
CA GLY A 36 35.09 -17.16 13.77
C GLY A 36 33.76 -17.64 14.32
N GLU A 37 33.73 -18.90 14.76
CA GLU A 37 32.50 -19.56 15.26
C GLU A 37 31.80 -18.75 16.35
N GLY A 38 30.78 -18.00 15.97
CA GLY A 38 29.92 -17.34 16.95
C GLY A 38 29.10 -16.14 16.46
N ARG A 39 27.85 -16.37 16.11
CA ARG A 39 26.76 -15.39 16.02
C ARG A 39 26.68 -14.46 14.80
N ALA A 40 27.17 -14.82 13.67
CA ALA A 40 26.79 -14.20 12.40
C ALA A 40 25.83 -15.07 11.60
N VAL A 41 25.24 -14.47 10.58
CA VAL A 41 24.49 -15.20 9.55
C VAL A 41 25.31 -16.40 9.13
N THR A 42 25.02 -17.56 9.70
CA THR A 42 25.76 -18.79 9.40
C THR A 42 25.52 -19.17 7.93
N PRO A 43 26.39 -19.93 7.27
CA PRO A 43 26.13 -20.50 5.95
C PRO A 43 24.73 -21.12 5.84
N GLU A 44 24.23 -21.72 6.91
CA GLU A 44 22.89 -22.29 7.02
C GLU A 44 21.78 -21.25 6.82
N VAL A 45 21.96 -20.00 7.23
CA VAL A 45 20.99 -18.92 6.99
C VAL A 45 21.06 -18.45 5.53
N ALA A 46 22.23 -18.49 4.92
CA ALA A 46 22.41 -18.10 3.52
C ALA A 46 21.87 -19.16 2.54
N THR A 47 21.95 -20.45 2.90
CA THR A 47 21.54 -21.58 2.03
C THR A 47 20.11 -22.08 2.29
N ALA A 48 19.50 -21.74 3.44
CA ALA A 48 18.13 -22.15 3.74
C ALA A 48 17.10 -21.60 2.71
N PRO A 49 15.97 -22.28 2.39
CA PRO A 49 14.97 -21.80 1.43
C PRO A 49 14.34 -20.48 1.88
N ALA A 50 14.13 -19.54 0.96
CA ALA A 50 13.53 -18.22 1.26
C ALA A 50 12.17 -18.37 1.94
N LEU A 51 11.89 -17.50 2.94
CA LEU A 51 10.59 -17.46 3.63
C LEU A 51 9.48 -16.95 2.72
N GLU A 52 9.82 -16.09 1.76
CA GLU A 52 8.98 -15.76 0.62
C GLU A 52 9.60 -16.39 -0.63
N PRO A 53 8.88 -17.24 -1.39
CA PRO A 53 9.39 -17.75 -2.64
C PRO A 53 9.58 -16.57 -3.62
N ALA A 54 10.83 -16.11 -3.78
CA ALA A 54 11.14 -15.11 -4.78
C ALA A 54 10.98 -15.75 -6.16
N PRO A 55 10.12 -15.25 -7.03
CA PRO A 55 10.05 -15.71 -8.41
C PRO A 55 11.34 -15.28 -9.12
N GLY A 56 12.16 -16.25 -9.50
CA GLY A 56 13.39 -15.95 -10.23
C GLY A 56 14.47 -17.00 -10.06
N PRO A 57 15.57 -16.84 -10.78
CA PRO A 57 16.72 -17.73 -10.68
C PRO A 57 17.38 -17.65 -9.29
N ALA A 58 18.08 -18.68 -8.89
CA ALA A 58 18.70 -18.79 -7.56
C ALA A 58 19.67 -17.63 -7.24
N TRP A 59 20.33 -17.05 -8.25
CA TRP A 59 21.22 -15.90 -8.07
C TRP A 59 20.49 -14.60 -7.73
N ALA A 60 19.19 -14.46 -8.04
CA ALA A 60 18.38 -13.25 -7.75
C ALA A 60 17.94 -13.13 -6.27
N ARG A 61 18.42 -14.01 -5.38
CA ARG A 61 18.11 -13.95 -3.95
C ARG A 61 18.62 -12.66 -3.31
N PRO A 62 17.82 -12.03 -2.43
CA PRO A 62 18.28 -10.93 -1.60
C PRO A 62 19.44 -11.32 -0.70
N ARG A 63 20.46 -10.46 -0.61
CA ARG A 63 21.66 -10.63 0.22
C ARG A 63 21.91 -9.38 1.04
N LEU A 64 22.74 -9.49 2.07
CA LEU A 64 23.10 -8.37 2.96
C LEU A 64 23.96 -7.34 2.22
N PHE A 65 23.67 -6.06 2.42
CA PHE A 65 24.62 -4.98 2.21
C PHE A 65 24.76 -4.11 3.46
N CYS A 66 25.90 -3.44 3.58
CA CYS A 66 26.11 -2.37 4.52
C CYS A 66 26.95 -1.25 3.93
N VAL A 67 26.80 -0.06 4.52
CA VAL A 67 27.67 1.09 4.26
C VAL A 67 28.16 1.60 5.61
N GLN A 68 29.46 1.59 5.81
CA GLN A 68 30.08 2.13 7.00
C GLN A 68 30.76 3.44 6.67
N LYS A 69 30.45 4.50 7.43
CA LYS A 69 31.15 5.78 7.32
C LYS A 69 32.35 5.73 8.26
N HIS A 70 33.53 5.95 7.72
CA HIS A 70 34.78 5.68 8.39
C HIS A 70 35.71 6.89 8.30
N ALA A 71 36.15 7.40 9.46
CA ALA A 71 37.10 8.48 9.60
C ALA A 71 38.52 7.94 9.89
N ALA A 72 39.09 7.21 8.93
CA ALA A 72 40.49 6.79 8.94
C ALA A 72 41.38 7.99 8.59
N THR A 73 42.53 7.78 7.91
CA THR A 73 43.39 8.86 7.41
C THR A 73 42.65 9.90 6.57
N ARG A 74 41.58 9.48 5.88
CA ARG A 74 40.64 10.33 5.15
C ARG A 74 39.24 9.79 5.34
N LEU A 75 38.27 10.69 5.47
CA LEU A 75 36.86 10.31 5.50
C LEU A 75 36.46 9.56 4.21
N HIS A 76 35.84 8.42 4.35
CA HIS A 76 35.26 7.65 3.23
C HIS A 76 34.06 6.84 3.73
N TYR A 77 33.38 6.21 2.77
CA TYR A 77 32.27 5.31 3.03
C TYR A 77 32.63 3.93 2.47
N ASP A 78 32.72 2.92 3.31
CA ASP A 78 32.94 1.53 2.90
C ASP A 78 31.60 0.94 2.46
N PHE A 79 31.44 0.78 1.16
CA PHE A 79 30.28 0.14 0.55
C PHE A 79 30.54 -1.36 0.40
N ARG A 80 29.71 -2.19 1.01
CA ARG A 80 29.93 -3.64 1.10
C ARG A 80 28.71 -4.43 0.65
N LEU A 81 28.91 -5.45 -0.21
CA LEU A 81 27.90 -6.37 -0.70
C LEU A 81 28.28 -7.81 -0.29
N GLU A 82 27.41 -8.50 0.43
CA GLU A 82 27.62 -9.93 0.74
C GLU A 82 27.52 -10.75 -0.53
N LEU A 83 28.56 -11.57 -0.81
CA LEU A 83 28.59 -12.50 -1.92
C LEU A 83 29.60 -13.61 -1.62
N GLY A 84 29.14 -14.86 -1.70
CA GLY A 84 30.00 -16.04 -1.42
C GLY A 84 30.52 -16.09 0.01
N GLY A 85 29.68 -15.72 1.00
CA GLY A 85 29.99 -15.80 2.42
C GLY A 85 30.95 -14.72 2.96
N VAL A 86 31.28 -13.70 2.16
CA VAL A 86 32.10 -12.55 2.55
C VAL A 86 31.48 -11.24 2.11
N LEU A 87 31.91 -10.12 2.68
CA LEU A 87 31.54 -8.76 2.26
C LEU A 87 32.54 -8.26 1.21
N ARG A 88 32.14 -8.28 -0.08
CA ARG A 88 32.89 -7.61 -1.15
C ARG A 88 32.85 -6.11 -0.91
N SER A 89 34.02 -5.45 -0.92
CA SER A 89 34.14 -4.12 -0.31
C SER A 89 34.76 -3.10 -1.24
N TRP A 90 34.19 -1.88 -1.22
CA TRP A 90 34.69 -0.70 -1.95
C TRP A 90 34.70 0.53 -1.05
N ALA A 91 35.83 1.22 -0.96
CA ALA A 91 35.94 2.53 -0.33
C ALA A 91 35.44 3.63 -1.29
N VAL A 92 34.44 4.41 -0.87
CA VAL A 92 33.81 5.48 -1.65
C VAL A 92 34.11 6.82 -0.98
N PRO A 93 35.11 7.63 -1.44
CA PRO A 93 35.59 8.82 -0.73
C PRO A 93 34.53 9.90 -0.49
N LEU A 94 33.62 10.11 -1.46
CA LEU A 94 32.55 11.11 -1.35
C LEU A 94 31.21 10.52 -0.90
N GLY A 95 31.18 9.21 -0.60
CA GLY A 95 29.96 8.49 -0.26
C GLY A 95 28.99 8.26 -1.43
N PRO A 96 28.01 7.37 -1.26
CA PRO A 96 26.94 7.15 -2.23
C PRO A 96 26.10 8.42 -2.44
N SER A 97 25.61 8.63 -3.67
CA SER A 97 24.73 9.75 -4.02
C SER A 97 23.41 9.25 -4.60
N LEU A 98 22.31 9.87 -4.20
CA LEU A 98 20.99 9.59 -4.79
C LEU A 98 20.77 10.29 -6.15
N ASN A 99 21.69 11.19 -6.54
CA ASN A 99 21.63 11.88 -7.82
C ASN A 99 22.22 10.99 -8.95
N PRO A 100 21.45 10.60 -9.97
CA PRO A 100 21.95 9.80 -11.08
C PRO A 100 23.04 10.47 -11.91
N ALA A 101 23.16 11.79 -11.86
CA ALA A 101 24.24 12.53 -12.55
C ALA A 101 25.60 12.35 -11.86
N ASP A 102 25.62 11.97 -10.59
CA ASP A 102 26.84 11.82 -9.80
C ASP A 102 27.49 10.45 -10.05
N LYS A 103 28.74 10.48 -10.51
CA LYS A 103 29.57 9.29 -10.66
C LYS A 103 30.52 9.23 -9.47
N ARG A 104 30.28 8.32 -8.52
CA ARG A 104 31.09 8.18 -7.32
C ARG A 104 32.22 7.17 -7.53
N LEU A 105 33.46 7.63 -7.36
CA LEU A 105 34.61 6.72 -7.34
C LEU A 105 34.46 5.74 -6.19
N ALA A 106 34.65 4.46 -6.48
CA ALA A 106 34.65 3.36 -5.52
C ALA A 106 35.93 2.55 -5.74
N VAL A 107 36.79 2.44 -4.74
CA VAL A 107 38.05 1.73 -4.83
C VAL A 107 37.91 0.37 -4.17
N GLU A 108 38.11 -0.70 -4.94
CA GLU A 108 38.03 -2.08 -4.44
C GLU A 108 39.11 -2.34 -3.40
N VAL A 109 38.68 -2.82 -2.21
CA VAL A 109 39.54 -3.15 -1.08
C VAL A 109 39.44 -4.65 -0.75
N GLU A 110 40.05 -5.12 0.34
CA GLU A 110 39.94 -6.50 0.77
C GLU A 110 38.53 -6.88 1.20
N ASP A 111 38.17 -8.15 1.03
CA ASP A 111 36.92 -8.73 1.51
C ASP A 111 36.91 -8.77 3.05
N HIS A 112 35.74 -8.56 3.65
CA HIS A 112 35.54 -8.55 5.10
C HIS A 112 34.61 -9.68 5.53
N PRO A 113 34.69 -10.15 6.80
CA PRO A 113 33.74 -11.11 7.33
C PRO A 113 32.33 -10.51 7.40
N VAL A 114 31.28 -11.34 7.27
CA VAL A 114 29.89 -10.87 7.24
C VAL A 114 29.49 -10.18 8.55
N GLU A 115 30.08 -10.60 9.67
CA GLU A 115 29.91 -10.01 11.01
C GLU A 115 30.32 -8.53 11.07
N TYR A 116 31.25 -8.14 10.20
CA TYR A 116 31.70 -6.76 10.14
C TYR A 116 30.60 -5.77 9.72
N ALA A 117 29.53 -6.24 9.08
CA ALA A 117 28.40 -5.40 8.66
C ALA A 117 27.73 -4.62 9.82
N ASP A 118 27.84 -5.14 11.04
CA ASP A 118 27.23 -4.55 12.24
C ASP A 118 28.26 -3.87 13.15
N PHE A 119 29.54 -3.76 12.71
CA PHE A 119 30.60 -3.15 13.50
C PHE A 119 30.49 -1.61 13.50
N GLU A 120 30.42 -1.05 14.71
CA GLU A 120 30.45 0.38 15.00
C GLU A 120 31.33 0.63 16.23
N GLY A 121 32.22 1.60 16.15
CA GLY A 121 33.13 1.93 17.26
C GLY A 121 34.42 2.61 16.79
N VAL A 122 35.44 2.60 17.65
CA VAL A 122 36.76 3.16 17.39
C VAL A 122 37.77 2.03 17.15
N ILE A 123 38.43 2.02 15.98
CA ILE A 123 39.58 1.19 15.72
C ILE A 123 40.80 1.90 16.32
N PRO A 124 41.50 1.29 17.30
CA PRO A 124 42.56 1.95 18.03
C PRO A 124 43.74 2.38 17.13
N GLU A 125 44.42 3.48 17.52
CA GLU A 125 45.61 3.94 16.82
C GLU A 125 46.70 2.85 16.74
N GLY A 126 47.41 2.81 15.60
CA GLY A 126 48.43 1.80 15.31
C GLY A 126 47.91 0.54 14.66
N ASN A 127 46.60 0.37 14.52
CA ASN A 127 45.99 -0.70 13.72
C ASN A 127 45.72 -0.24 12.27
N TYR A 128 45.58 -1.19 11.38
CA TYR A 128 45.18 -0.91 9.99
C TYR A 128 43.75 -0.37 9.99
N GLY A 129 43.52 0.78 9.36
CA GLY A 129 42.21 1.43 9.35
C GLY A 129 41.83 2.14 10.63
N ALA A 130 42.82 2.51 11.51
CA ALA A 130 42.55 3.24 12.75
C ALA A 130 41.67 4.48 12.53
N GLY A 131 40.66 4.65 13.40
CA GLY A 131 39.68 5.75 13.36
C GLY A 131 38.27 5.31 13.75
N GLU A 132 37.33 6.24 13.68
CA GLU A 132 35.93 6.06 14.06
C GLU A 132 35.12 5.44 12.88
N VAL A 133 34.29 4.45 13.19
CA VAL A 133 33.42 3.75 12.26
C VAL A 133 32.00 3.79 12.77
N ILE A 134 31.04 4.17 11.89
CA ILE A 134 29.60 4.05 12.17
C ILE A 134 28.92 3.22 11.09
N VAL A 135 27.91 2.46 11.46
CA VAL A 135 27.02 1.80 10.50
C VAL A 135 26.07 2.87 9.94
N TRP A 136 26.46 3.43 8.77
CA TRP A 136 25.75 4.54 8.16
C TRP A 136 24.47 4.09 7.45
N ASP A 137 24.47 2.91 6.77
CA ASP A 137 23.30 2.27 6.20
C ASP A 137 23.46 0.74 6.17
N ARG A 138 22.35 0.03 6.13
CA ARG A 138 22.28 -1.42 6.05
C ARG A 138 20.94 -1.86 5.48
N GLY A 139 20.93 -3.02 4.85
CA GLY A 139 19.72 -3.63 4.31
C GLY A 139 20.02 -4.79 3.39
N LEU A 140 19.15 -5.00 2.42
CA LEU A 140 19.31 -6.02 1.40
C LEU A 140 19.73 -5.40 0.07
N TRP A 141 20.54 -6.13 -0.68
CA TRP A 141 20.74 -5.89 -2.09
C TRP A 141 20.20 -7.07 -2.89
N VAL A 142 19.52 -6.76 -3.98
CA VAL A 142 18.94 -7.73 -4.90
C VAL A 142 19.64 -7.59 -6.23
N PRO A 143 20.42 -8.60 -6.70
CA PRO A 143 21.02 -8.52 -8.00
C PRO A 143 19.95 -8.52 -9.10
N LEU A 144 20.17 -7.72 -10.14
CA LEU A 144 19.33 -7.63 -11.34
C LEU A 144 19.93 -8.42 -12.53
N GLU A 145 21.11 -8.96 -12.36
CA GLU A 145 21.84 -9.85 -13.27
C GLU A 145 22.71 -10.79 -12.41
N ASP A 146 23.11 -11.94 -12.93
CA ASP A 146 23.90 -12.91 -12.15
C ASP A 146 25.22 -12.28 -11.66
N PRO A 147 25.40 -12.08 -10.35
CA PRO A 147 26.58 -11.41 -9.81
C PRO A 147 27.84 -12.27 -9.87
N GLU A 148 27.73 -13.59 -9.87
CA GLU A 148 28.87 -14.51 -9.99
C GLU A 148 29.46 -14.45 -11.40
N GLU A 149 28.63 -14.17 -12.42
CA GLU A 149 29.10 -13.97 -13.78
C GLU A 149 29.55 -12.53 -14.06
N THR A 150 28.86 -11.52 -13.54
CA THR A 150 29.03 -10.13 -13.97
C THR A 150 30.07 -9.38 -13.16
N LEU A 151 30.22 -9.66 -11.87
CA LEU A 151 31.23 -9.01 -11.02
C LEU A 151 32.68 -9.29 -11.48
N PRO A 152 33.07 -10.53 -11.84
CA PRO A 152 34.39 -10.80 -12.42
C PRO A 152 34.61 -10.04 -13.74
N LYS A 153 33.57 -9.86 -14.55
CA LYS A 153 33.60 -9.05 -15.79
C LYS A 153 33.68 -7.54 -15.53
N GLY A 154 33.67 -7.12 -14.25
CA GLY A 154 33.84 -5.72 -13.85
C GLY A 154 32.56 -4.91 -13.87
N LYS A 155 31.40 -5.50 -13.70
CA LYS A 155 30.13 -4.77 -13.55
C LYS A 155 29.14 -5.57 -12.70
N VAL A 156 28.24 -4.86 -12.02
CA VAL A 156 27.05 -5.44 -11.38
C VAL A 156 25.94 -4.40 -11.31
N THR A 157 24.72 -4.81 -11.62
CA THR A 157 23.51 -4.03 -11.50
C THR A 157 22.64 -4.63 -10.42
N PHE A 158 22.15 -3.82 -9.50
CA PHE A 158 21.40 -4.30 -8.33
C PHE A 158 20.45 -3.26 -7.80
N GLU A 159 19.50 -3.69 -6.97
CA GLU A 159 18.60 -2.88 -6.18
C GLU A 159 19.05 -2.90 -4.71
N LEU A 160 19.02 -1.73 -4.05
CA LEU A 160 19.22 -1.61 -2.60
C LEU A 160 17.88 -1.41 -1.89
N ARG A 161 17.71 -2.09 -0.76
CA ARG A 161 16.59 -1.98 0.16
C ARG A 161 17.12 -1.67 1.57
N GLY A 162 17.76 -0.51 1.71
CA GLY A 162 18.34 -0.01 2.95
C GLY A 162 17.43 0.96 3.70
N TYR A 163 17.89 1.39 4.85
CA TYR A 163 17.22 2.45 5.63
C TYR A 163 17.40 3.83 5.00
N LYS A 164 18.53 4.09 4.33
CA LYS A 164 18.88 5.35 3.64
C LYS A 164 18.95 5.17 2.13
N LEU A 165 19.61 4.12 1.64
CA LEU A 165 19.81 3.84 0.22
C LEU A 165 18.77 2.85 -0.29
N ARG A 166 18.03 3.26 -1.33
CA ARG A 166 17.00 2.43 -1.97
C ARG A 166 17.05 2.51 -3.49
N GLY A 167 16.38 1.53 -4.14
CA GLY A 167 16.24 1.46 -5.59
C GLY A 167 17.48 0.96 -6.31
N ALA A 168 17.54 1.16 -7.62
CA ALA A 168 18.52 0.54 -8.50
C ALA A 168 19.82 1.31 -8.63
N TRP A 169 20.93 0.55 -8.72
CA TRP A 169 22.30 1.06 -8.76
C TRP A 169 23.13 0.31 -9.79
N HIS A 170 24.16 0.97 -10.30
CA HIS A 170 25.22 0.38 -11.09
C HIS A 170 26.57 0.52 -10.39
N LEU A 171 27.35 -0.56 -10.39
CA LEU A 171 28.75 -0.55 -9.99
C LEU A 171 29.57 -1.19 -11.11
N PHE A 172 30.52 -0.45 -11.67
CA PHE A 172 31.31 -0.94 -12.79
C PHE A 172 32.77 -0.48 -12.70
N ARG A 173 33.68 -1.37 -13.12
CA ARG A 173 35.15 -1.14 -13.10
C ARG A 173 35.55 -0.22 -14.22
N THR A 174 36.42 0.76 -13.92
CA THR A 174 37.02 1.64 -14.93
C THR A 174 38.15 0.92 -15.68
N LYS A 175 38.41 1.36 -16.92
CA LYS A 175 39.54 0.82 -17.68
C LYS A 175 40.83 1.25 -17.04
N GLY A 176 41.69 0.29 -16.65
CA GLY A 176 43.04 0.54 -16.11
C GLY A 176 44.01 1.13 -17.16
N LYS A 177 45.02 1.82 -16.69
CA LYS A 177 46.14 2.25 -17.52
C LYS A 177 47.14 1.08 -17.62
N GLY A 178 47.15 0.38 -18.77
CA GLY A 178 48.07 -0.72 -19.02
C GLY A 178 47.45 -2.12 -18.91
N LYS A 179 48.24 -3.16 -18.60
CA LYS A 179 47.80 -4.56 -18.53
C LYS A 179 47.23 -4.99 -17.17
N GLU A 180 47.32 -4.15 -16.14
CA GLU A 180 46.80 -4.47 -14.81
C GLU A 180 45.30 -4.15 -14.72
N THR A 181 44.56 -5.03 -14.02
CA THR A 181 43.14 -4.83 -13.74
C THR A 181 42.97 -3.68 -12.76
N SER A 182 42.22 -2.65 -13.18
CA SER A 182 41.95 -1.47 -12.32
C SER A 182 41.19 -1.86 -11.05
N ARG A 183 41.60 -1.32 -9.91
CA ARG A 183 40.86 -1.38 -8.63
C ARG A 183 39.79 -0.25 -8.51
N GLU A 184 39.76 0.65 -9.47
CA GLU A 184 38.83 1.77 -9.51
C GLU A 184 37.52 1.38 -10.18
N TRP A 185 36.40 1.64 -9.47
CA TRP A 185 35.06 1.42 -9.93
C TRP A 185 34.25 2.73 -9.85
N MET A 186 33.09 2.75 -10.50
CA MET A 186 32.14 3.83 -10.41
C MET A 186 30.83 3.30 -9.86
N LEU A 187 30.36 3.91 -8.74
CA LEU A 187 29.04 3.68 -8.15
C LEU A 187 28.09 4.79 -8.62
N ILE A 188 26.96 4.41 -9.26
CA ILE A 188 26.00 5.34 -9.83
C ILE A 188 24.58 4.90 -9.48
N LYS A 189 23.78 5.85 -8.98
CA LYS A 189 22.33 5.69 -8.81
C LYS A 189 21.63 5.66 -10.16
N ARG A 190 20.75 4.69 -10.41
CA ARG A 190 19.87 4.70 -11.59
C ARG A 190 18.70 5.65 -11.37
N THR A 191 18.13 6.15 -12.46
CA THR A 191 16.90 6.95 -12.43
C THR A 191 15.72 6.03 -12.10
N ASP A 192 15.15 6.18 -10.93
CA ASP A 192 13.97 5.50 -10.42
C ASP A 192 13.25 6.39 -9.39
N GLY A 193 12.18 5.90 -8.75
CA GLY A 193 11.41 6.63 -7.74
C GLY A 193 12.20 7.03 -6.46
N TRP A 194 13.41 6.48 -6.28
CA TRP A 194 14.28 6.78 -5.14
C TRP A 194 15.42 7.73 -5.49
N ALA A 195 15.56 8.10 -6.76
CA ALA A 195 16.58 9.04 -7.21
C ALA A 195 16.22 10.48 -6.79
N SER A 196 17.22 11.25 -6.32
CA SER A 196 17.01 12.64 -5.93
C SER A 196 18.31 13.42 -6.02
N ALA A 197 18.28 14.60 -6.62
CA ALA A 197 19.40 15.54 -6.66
C ALA A 197 19.50 16.43 -5.40
N SER A 198 18.40 16.56 -4.64
CA SER A 198 18.28 17.51 -3.53
C SER A 198 18.18 16.87 -2.14
N ARG A 199 17.83 15.58 -2.07
CA ARG A 199 17.63 14.90 -0.78
C ARG A 199 18.95 14.65 -0.08
N ALA A 200 19.16 15.32 1.05
CA ALA A 200 20.27 15.04 1.96
C ALA A 200 19.98 13.78 2.80
N LEU A 201 20.96 12.90 2.89
CA LEU A 201 20.87 11.71 3.73
C LEU A 201 21.43 12.03 5.15
N PRO A 202 20.78 11.54 6.23
CA PRO A 202 21.23 11.74 7.58
C PRO A 202 22.69 11.26 7.78
N PRO A 203 23.59 12.06 8.39
CA PRO A 203 25.00 11.73 8.53
C PRO A 203 25.32 10.72 9.64
N GLU A 204 24.39 10.51 10.59
CA GLU A 204 24.55 9.67 11.78
C GLU A 204 24.37 8.16 11.48
N SER A 205 24.75 7.34 12.46
CA SER A 205 24.50 5.89 12.49
C SER A 205 23.00 5.56 12.46
N ILE A 206 22.65 4.47 11.80
CA ILE A 206 21.27 3.91 11.83
C ILE A 206 20.98 3.16 13.14
N TYR A 207 21.98 2.85 13.95
CA TYR A 207 21.83 2.15 15.23
C TYR A 207 21.93 3.11 16.41
N SER A 208 23.12 3.65 16.66
CA SER A 208 23.36 4.55 17.81
C SER A 208 22.80 5.96 17.61
N GLY A 209 22.55 6.38 16.36
CA GLY A 209 22.22 7.76 16.04
C GLY A 209 23.41 8.73 16.22
N LEU A 210 24.61 8.24 16.53
CA LEU A 210 25.80 9.06 16.70
C LEU A 210 26.44 9.44 15.36
N THR A 211 27.04 10.59 15.32
CA THR A 211 27.97 11.01 14.27
C THR A 211 29.39 10.50 14.59
N LEU A 212 30.29 10.49 13.60
CA LEU A 212 31.69 10.14 13.84
C LEU A 212 32.34 11.03 14.92
N GLU A 213 31.98 12.32 14.97
CA GLU A 213 32.49 13.22 15.98
C GLU A 213 32.00 12.87 17.39
N GLU A 214 30.70 12.54 17.53
CA GLU A 214 30.14 12.11 18.82
C GLU A 214 30.72 10.76 19.29
N ILE A 215 31.09 9.84 18.39
CA ILE A 215 31.82 8.62 18.77
C ILE A 215 33.20 8.95 19.34
N ARG A 216 33.91 9.92 18.73
CA ARG A 216 35.24 10.32 19.16
C ARG A 216 35.26 11.11 20.46
N THR A 217 34.36 12.09 20.60
CA THR A 217 34.36 13.04 21.70
C THR A 217 33.39 12.70 22.83
N GLY A 218 32.54 11.69 22.64
CA GLY A 218 31.40 11.43 23.50
C GLY A 218 30.19 12.31 23.12
N SER A 219 28.98 11.75 23.24
CA SER A 219 27.74 12.49 22.99
C SER A 219 27.32 13.25 24.24
N GLN A 220 26.96 14.53 24.09
CA GLN A 220 26.42 15.35 25.18
C GLN A 220 24.90 15.22 25.33
N ARG A 221 24.21 14.50 24.41
CA ARG A 221 22.74 14.40 24.38
C ARG A 221 22.15 13.90 25.70
N ALA A 222 22.77 12.91 26.35
CA ALA A 222 22.27 12.39 27.62
C ALA A 222 22.29 13.49 28.72
N ALA A 223 23.37 14.28 28.78
CA ALA A 223 23.52 15.37 29.76
C ALA A 223 22.53 16.52 29.48
N GLU A 224 22.35 16.85 28.21
CA GLU A 224 21.35 17.86 27.77
C GLU A 224 19.93 17.44 28.14
N VAL A 225 19.53 16.18 27.84
CA VAL A 225 18.23 15.65 28.22
C VAL A 225 18.02 15.62 29.72
N LYS A 226 19.02 15.21 30.53
CA LYS A 226 18.93 15.24 32.00
C LYS A 226 18.73 16.66 32.55
N THR A 227 19.51 17.61 32.05
CA THR A 227 19.38 19.02 32.44
C THR A 227 17.98 19.55 32.15
N GLU A 228 17.43 19.17 31.02
CA GLU A 228 16.09 19.57 30.65
C GLU A 228 15.00 18.87 31.49
N LEU A 229 15.19 17.58 31.84
CA LEU A 229 14.30 16.86 32.74
C LEU A 229 14.27 17.45 34.14
N GLU A 230 15.42 17.90 34.66
CA GLU A 230 15.52 18.65 35.90
C GLU A 230 14.75 19.98 35.82
N ARG A 231 14.92 20.73 34.72
CA ARG A 231 14.21 21.99 34.48
C ARG A 231 12.69 21.79 34.43
N LEU A 232 12.23 20.68 33.83
CA LEU A 232 10.81 20.32 33.73
C LEU A 232 10.27 19.76 35.05
N GLY A 233 11.08 19.52 36.06
CA GLY A 233 10.66 18.93 37.34
C GLY A 233 10.26 17.46 37.22
N ALA A 234 10.87 16.70 36.33
CA ALA A 234 10.61 15.27 36.19
C ALA A 234 10.98 14.52 37.48
N PRO A 235 10.14 13.62 38.01
CA PRO A 235 10.47 12.80 39.17
C PRO A 235 11.73 11.95 38.94
N ARG A 236 12.62 11.90 39.93
CA ARG A 236 13.73 10.96 39.95
C ARG A 236 13.25 9.60 40.43
N GLU A 237 12.73 8.80 39.50
CA GLU A 237 12.20 7.47 39.75
C GLU A 237 12.51 6.58 38.55
N GLU A 238 13.03 5.38 38.81
CA GLU A 238 13.33 4.43 37.75
C GLU A 238 12.04 3.83 37.17
N VAL A 239 11.88 3.90 35.85
CA VAL A 239 10.77 3.27 35.15
C VAL A 239 11.24 1.97 34.53
N ARG A 240 10.63 0.84 34.91
CA ARG A 240 10.91 -0.48 34.34
C ARG A 240 9.80 -0.90 33.38
N ALA A 241 10.13 -1.38 32.19
CA ALA A 241 9.17 -1.72 31.16
C ALA A 241 8.09 -2.74 31.64
N GLN A 242 8.48 -3.71 32.44
CA GLN A 242 7.54 -4.72 33.00
C GLN A 242 6.47 -4.11 33.94
N ALA A 243 6.79 -2.99 34.61
CA ALA A 243 5.86 -2.33 35.53
C ALA A 243 4.94 -1.32 34.80
N VAL A 244 5.21 -0.98 33.55
CA VAL A 244 4.43 -0.01 32.81
C VAL A 244 3.07 -0.60 32.39
N LYS A 245 2.00 0.06 32.86
CA LYS A 245 0.65 -0.16 32.35
C LYS A 245 0.37 0.82 31.23
N LEU A 246 0.05 0.31 30.04
CA LEU A 246 -0.11 1.11 28.82
C LEU A 246 -1.30 2.06 28.89
N MET A 247 -1.11 3.28 28.38
CA MET A 247 -2.18 4.20 28.04
C MET A 247 -2.87 3.78 26.75
N LEU A 248 -4.21 3.80 26.72
CA LEU A 248 -5.01 3.33 25.59
C LEU A 248 -5.91 4.46 25.07
N ALA A 249 -6.06 4.53 23.74
CA ALA A 249 -6.93 5.50 23.11
C ALA A 249 -8.42 5.10 23.21
N GLU A 250 -9.29 6.11 23.35
CA GLU A 250 -10.73 6.01 23.07
C GLU A 250 -10.99 6.18 21.58
N THR A 251 -12.22 5.90 21.12
CA THR A 251 -12.60 6.12 19.73
C THR A 251 -13.25 7.49 19.59
N ALA A 252 -12.81 8.28 18.61
CA ALA A 252 -13.52 9.49 18.20
C ALA A 252 -14.41 9.17 16.99
N GLU A 253 -15.62 9.75 16.97
CA GLU A 253 -16.60 9.51 15.90
C GLU A 253 -16.28 10.28 14.62
N LYS A 254 -15.74 11.50 14.76
CA LYS A 254 -15.43 12.40 13.64
C LYS A 254 -14.03 12.98 13.78
N PRO A 255 -13.35 13.25 12.66
CA PRO A 255 -12.13 14.04 12.68
C PRO A 255 -12.41 15.46 13.19
N PHE A 256 -11.40 16.09 13.76
CA PHE A 256 -11.48 17.43 14.31
C PHE A 256 -10.15 18.17 14.16
N THR A 257 -10.19 19.49 14.24
CA THR A 257 -9.02 20.39 14.23
C THR A 257 -9.01 21.14 15.55
N ASP A 258 -7.91 21.06 16.32
CA ASP A 258 -7.81 21.68 17.65
C ASP A 258 -6.34 21.89 18.03
N PRO A 259 -5.91 23.14 18.38
CA PRO A 259 -4.53 23.47 18.72
C PRO A 259 -4.00 22.77 19.98
N ALA A 260 -4.85 22.20 20.82
CA ALA A 260 -4.43 21.43 21.99
C ALA A 260 -4.03 19.97 21.67
N TRP A 261 -4.12 19.56 20.40
CA TRP A 261 -3.92 18.18 19.99
C TRP A 261 -2.80 18.01 18.97
N LEU A 262 -2.10 16.86 19.08
CA LEU A 262 -1.14 16.34 18.12
C LEU A 262 -1.77 15.13 17.42
N PHE A 263 -1.60 15.03 16.10
CA PHE A 263 -2.14 13.94 15.30
C PHE A 263 -1.00 13.10 14.74
N GLU A 264 -1.01 11.80 15.00
CA GLU A 264 -0.04 10.82 14.54
C GLU A 264 -0.68 9.85 13.57
N LEU A 265 0.09 9.37 12.59
CA LEU A 265 -0.37 8.27 11.73
C LEU A 265 -0.58 7.02 12.58
N LYS A 266 -1.75 6.41 12.47
CA LYS A 266 -2.01 5.10 13.07
C LYS A 266 -1.40 4.02 12.20
N HIS A 267 -0.30 3.43 12.68
CA HIS A 267 0.32 2.29 12.02
C HIS A 267 -0.43 0.99 12.31
N ASP A 268 -0.52 0.14 11.28
CA ASP A 268 -1.03 -1.22 11.41
C ASP A 268 0.12 -2.17 11.80
N GLY A 269 0.34 -2.32 13.11
CA GLY A 269 1.47 -3.03 13.67
C GLY A 269 1.17 -3.76 14.98
N PHE A 270 2.23 -4.12 15.70
CA PHE A 270 2.16 -4.61 17.07
C PHE A 270 2.74 -3.57 18.04
N ARG A 271 1.93 -3.18 19.03
CA ARG A 271 2.41 -2.29 20.09
C ARG A 271 3.39 -3.00 21.01
N VAL A 272 4.55 -2.39 21.20
CA VAL A 272 5.66 -2.94 21.96
C VAL A 272 6.27 -1.85 22.84
N LEU A 273 6.54 -2.18 24.10
CA LEU A 273 7.45 -1.41 24.94
C LEU A 273 8.88 -1.86 24.63
N CYS A 274 9.74 -0.93 24.26
CA CYS A 274 11.17 -1.17 24.15
C CYS A 274 11.89 -0.50 25.31
N ALA A 275 12.68 -1.27 26.06
CA ALA A 275 13.54 -0.76 27.09
C ALA A 275 15.00 -1.06 26.80
N ARG A 276 15.89 -0.18 27.27
CA ARG A 276 17.29 -0.49 27.47
C ARG A 276 17.53 -0.48 28.98
N GLU A 277 17.86 -1.63 29.55
CA GLU A 277 18.03 -1.86 30.97
C GLU A 277 19.39 -2.54 31.21
N GLY A 278 20.27 -1.94 31.97
CA GLY A 278 21.61 -2.48 32.22
C GLY A 278 22.47 -2.68 30.98
N GLY A 279 22.23 -1.92 29.92
CA GLY A 279 22.96 -1.99 28.64
C GLY A 279 22.34 -2.91 27.60
N GLU A 280 21.34 -3.71 27.96
CA GLU A 280 20.68 -4.66 27.08
C GLU A 280 19.27 -4.19 26.67
N ALA A 281 18.89 -4.54 25.45
CA ALA A 281 17.54 -4.23 24.97
C ALA A 281 16.55 -5.28 25.44
N ARG A 282 15.35 -4.82 25.80
CA ARG A 282 14.21 -5.62 26.14
C ARG A 282 12.97 -5.14 25.43
N LEU A 283 12.32 -6.03 24.69
CA LEU A 283 11.10 -5.75 23.93
C LEU A 283 9.95 -6.55 24.54
N LEU A 284 8.86 -5.88 24.90
CA LEU A 284 7.68 -6.49 25.50
C LEU A 284 6.44 -6.17 24.69
N TYR A 285 5.74 -7.19 24.19
CA TYR A 285 4.40 -7.01 23.64
C TYR A 285 3.45 -6.41 24.68
N ARG A 286 2.35 -5.85 24.23
CA ARG A 286 1.31 -5.20 25.03
C ARG A 286 0.89 -6.00 26.29
N ARG A 287 0.91 -7.34 26.26
CA ARG A 287 0.58 -8.24 27.37
C ARG A 287 1.78 -8.65 28.21
N GLY A 288 2.92 -8.01 28.07
CA GLY A 288 4.15 -8.32 28.80
C GLY A 288 4.91 -9.56 28.33
N ARG A 289 4.45 -10.22 27.23
CA ARG A 289 5.20 -11.32 26.61
C ARG A 289 6.49 -10.79 25.97
N GLU A 290 7.59 -11.49 26.15
CA GLU A 290 8.89 -11.17 25.60
C GLU A 290 8.90 -11.25 24.07
N ALA A 291 9.51 -10.25 23.41
CA ALA A 291 9.59 -10.12 21.95
C ALA A 291 11.03 -9.90 21.45
N THR A 292 12.01 -9.77 22.34
CA THR A 292 13.41 -9.42 22.03
C THR A 292 14.02 -10.36 20.99
N ALA A 293 13.91 -11.66 21.21
CA ALA A 293 14.43 -12.68 20.30
C ALA A 293 13.68 -12.71 18.95
N THR A 294 12.45 -12.20 18.89
CA THR A 294 11.66 -12.15 17.65
C THR A 294 12.12 -11.03 16.71
N TYR A 295 12.61 -9.91 17.25
CA TYR A 295 13.03 -8.74 16.47
C TYR A 295 14.48 -8.33 16.79
N PRO A 296 15.49 -9.17 16.46
CA PRO A 296 16.88 -8.94 16.83
C PRO A 296 17.47 -7.66 16.23
N GLU A 297 16.99 -7.19 15.07
CA GLU A 297 17.40 -5.94 14.45
C GLU A 297 16.96 -4.73 15.25
N VAL A 298 15.75 -4.74 15.82
CA VAL A 298 15.23 -3.68 16.70
C VAL A 298 15.97 -3.73 18.05
N ALA A 299 16.14 -4.93 18.61
CA ALA A 299 16.85 -5.11 19.87
C ALA A 299 18.30 -4.59 19.77
N ARG A 300 19.01 -4.91 18.68
CA ARG A 300 20.37 -4.40 18.42
C ARG A 300 20.38 -2.87 18.38
N ALA A 301 19.44 -2.25 17.67
CA ALA A 301 19.38 -0.80 17.57
C ALA A 301 19.09 -0.13 18.92
N VAL A 302 18.20 -0.72 19.75
CA VAL A 302 17.93 -0.22 21.12
C VAL A 302 19.16 -0.38 22.00
N SER A 303 19.86 -1.52 21.94
CA SER A 303 21.11 -1.72 22.71
C SER A 303 22.25 -0.78 22.29
N ALA A 304 22.27 -0.38 21.01
CA ALA A 304 23.30 0.52 20.48
C ALA A 304 23.06 2.01 20.83
N LEU A 305 21.88 2.39 21.32
CA LEU A 305 21.62 3.77 21.73
C LEU A 305 22.62 4.18 22.84
N PRO A 306 23.25 5.38 22.73
CA PRO A 306 24.34 5.81 23.61
C PRO A 306 23.84 6.36 24.95
N PHE A 307 22.84 5.75 25.55
CA PHE A 307 22.19 6.15 26.79
C PHE A 307 22.22 4.99 27.77
N GLY A 308 22.04 5.29 29.06
CA GLY A 308 21.83 4.29 30.10
C GLY A 308 20.47 3.61 29.98
N ASP A 309 19.67 3.65 31.02
CA ASP A 309 18.34 3.06 31.01
C ASP A 309 17.32 3.99 30.34
N LEU A 310 16.45 3.42 29.51
CA LEU A 310 15.32 4.14 28.90
C LEU A 310 14.14 3.20 28.65
N VAL A 311 12.93 3.78 28.60
CA VAL A 311 11.70 3.04 28.27
C VAL A 311 10.92 3.82 27.22
N LEU A 312 10.68 3.17 26.07
CA LEU A 312 9.96 3.70 24.90
C LEU A 312 8.64 2.97 24.73
N ASP A 313 7.60 3.70 24.35
CA ASP A 313 6.33 3.13 23.89
C ASP A 313 6.20 3.37 22.37
N GLY A 314 5.87 2.34 21.62
CA GLY A 314 5.86 2.42 20.15
C GLY A 314 5.16 1.25 19.48
N GLU A 315 5.20 1.26 18.15
CA GLU A 315 4.61 0.25 17.28
C GLU A 315 5.69 -0.41 16.41
N ILE A 316 5.73 -1.75 16.39
CA ILE A 316 6.55 -2.50 15.44
C ILE A 316 5.74 -2.74 14.17
N VAL A 317 6.34 -2.44 13.03
CA VAL A 317 5.80 -2.71 11.70
C VAL A 317 6.84 -3.41 10.83
N VAL A 318 6.39 -4.10 9.79
CA VAL A 318 7.20 -4.54 8.65
C VAL A 318 6.71 -3.79 7.43
N LEU A 319 7.62 -3.14 6.72
CA LEU A 319 7.28 -2.36 5.54
C LEU A 319 7.29 -3.25 4.28
N ASP A 320 6.40 -2.95 3.33
CA ASP A 320 6.45 -3.50 1.99
C ASP A 320 7.56 -2.85 1.13
N GLU A 321 7.65 -3.23 -0.14
CA GLU A 321 8.66 -2.71 -1.06
C GLU A 321 8.47 -1.22 -1.37
N GLU A 322 7.24 -0.71 -1.26
CA GLU A 322 6.89 0.70 -1.41
C GLU A 322 7.11 1.52 -0.13
N GLY A 323 7.46 0.84 0.98
CA GLY A 323 7.70 1.47 2.28
C GLY A 323 6.44 1.70 3.12
N ARG A 324 5.33 1.02 2.82
CA ARG A 324 4.07 1.07 3.58
C ARG A 324 4.03 -0.06 4.61
N PRO A 325 3.40 0.13 5.77
CA PRO A 325 3.18 -0.95 6.74
C PRO A 325 2.38 -2.11 6.13
N SER A 326 2.89 -3.33 6.26
CA SER A 326 2.22 -4.57 5.84
C SER A 326 2.03 -5.51 7.02
N PHE A 327 0.79 -5.62 7.49
CA PHE A 327 0.47 -6.47 8.62
C PHE A 327 0.68 -7.96 8.32
N GLN A 328 0.42 -8.40 7.09
CA GLN A 328 0.64 -9.80 6.69
C GLN A 328 2.12 -10.19 6.80
N ARG A 329 3.04 -9.31 6.34
CA ARG A 329 4.48 -9.52 6.51
C ARG A 329 4.88 -9.52 7.98
N LEU A 330 4.32 -8.60 8.78
CA LEU A 330 4.55 -8.56 10.22
C LEU A 330 4.08 -9.83 10.92
N GLN A 331 2.91 -10.36 10.57
CA GLN A 331 2.38 -11.60 11.14
C GLN A 331 3.28 -12.80 10.82
N ARG A 332 3.67 -12.96 9.54
CA ARG A 332 4.64 -14.00 9.14
C ARG A 332 5.96 -13.85 9.89
N ARG A 333 6.44 -12.61 10.05
CA ARG A 333 7.66 -12.29 10.80
C ARG A 333 7.56 -12.73 12.26
N ALA A 334 6.44 -12.46 12.92
CA ALA A 334 6.20 -12.77 14.34
C ALA A 334 5.99 -14.26 14.63
N GLN A 335 5.64 -15.06 13.61
CA GLN A 335 5.44 -16.50 13.73
C GLN A 335 6.73 -17.32 13.71
N GLN A 336 7.87 -16.71 13.32
CA GLN A 336 9.15 -17.41 13.28
C GLN A 336 9.63 -17.80 14.68
N ARG A 337 10.07 -19.05 14.86
CA ARG A 337 10.45 -19.61 16.15
C ARG A 337 11.91 -20.08 16.21
N ARG A 338 12.43 -20.63 15.10
CA ARG A 338 13.80 -21.11 15.03
C ARG A 338 14.74 -19.92 14.86
N THR A 339 15.88 -19.95 15.50
CA THR A 339 16.88 -18.84 15.42
C THR A 339 17.29 -18.53 13.99
N THR A 340 17.51 -19.56 13.16
CA THR A 340 17.84 -19.42 11.73
C THR A 340 16.74 -18.72 10.95
N ASP A 341 15.45 -19.10 11.16
CA ASP A 341 14.30 -18.52 10.49
C ASP A 341 14.08 -17.06 10.92
N VAL A 342 14.29 -16.75 12.22
CA VAL A 342 14.22 -15.40 12.76
C VAL A 342 15.31 -14.51 12.17
N GLN A 343 16.56 -14.99 12.10
CA GLN A 343 17.67 -14.24 11.53
C GLN A 343 17.44 -13.95 10.04
N ARG A 344 16.96 -14.96 9.31
CA ARG A 344 16.59 -14.81 7.91
C ARG A 344 15.44 -13.82 7.73
N ALA A 345 14.38 -13.95 8.52
CA ALA A 345 13.25 -13.04 8.49
C ALA A 345 13.64 -11.60 8.86
N ALA A 346 14.63 -11.42 9.73
CA ALA A 346 15.20 -10.10 10.04
C ALA A 346 15.92 -9.46 8.84
N LEU A 347 16.39 -10.27 7.88
CA LEU A 347 16.97 -9.79 6.62
C LEU A 347 15.89 -9.55 5.55
N GLU A 348 15.03 -10.55 5.30
CA GLU A 348 14.05 -10.50 4.19
C GLU A 348 12.86 -9.58 4.50
N MET A 349 12.43 -9.50 5.76
CA MET A 349 11.30 -8.71 6.26
C MET A 349 11.70 -7.92 7.51
N PRO A 350 12.65 -6.96 7.41
CA PRO A 350 13.14 -6.23 8.57
C PRO A 350 12.01 -5.47 9.27
N ALA A 351 11.96 -5.59 10.60
CA ALA A 351 11.04 -4.83 11.42
C ALA A 351 11.56 -3.42 11.65
N THR A 352 10.64 -2.46 11.73
CA THR A 352 10.91 -1.09 12.13
C THR A 352 10.04 -0.76 13.35
N TYR A 353 10.64 -0.20 14.38
CA TYR A 353 9.96 0.27 15.57
C TYR A 353 9.77 1.78 15.51
N TYR A 354 8.52 2.23 15.49
CA TYR A 354 8.16 3.64 15.54
C TYR A 354 7.81 4.02 16.99
N ALA A 355 8.75 4.68 17.68
CA ALA A 355 8.54 5.18 19.03
C ALA A 355 7.71 6.46 19.00
N PHE A 356 6.63 6.50 19.75
CA PHE A 356 5.73 7.64 19.84
C PHE A 356 5.66 8.27 21.24
N ASP A 357 6.29 7.65 22.26
CA ASP A 357 6.38 8.19 23.61
C ASP A 357 7.66 7.74 24.34
N LEU A 358 8.16 8.58 25.25
CA LEU A 358 9.30 8.33 26.12
C LEU A 358 8.80 8.34 27.57
N LEU A 359 8.88 7.19 28.24
CA LEU A 359 8.28 6.99 29.56
C LEU A 359 9.29 7.08 30.70
N GLY A 360 10.53 6.64 30.46
CA GLY A 360 11.63 6.67 31.41
C GLY A 360 12.95 6.96 30.70
N PHE A 361 13.83 7.72 31.36
CA PHE A 361 15.15 8.05 30.84
C PHE A 361 16.14 8.27 31.99
N GLU A 362 17.17 7.42 32.08
CA GLU A 362 18.32 7.55 33.00
C GLU A 362 17.93 7.89 34.45
N GLY A 363 16.96 7.15 35.01
CA GLY A 363 16.47 7.29 36.37
C GLY A 363 15.42 8.38 36.57
N PHE A 364 14.87 8.97 35.52
CA PHE A 364 13.74 9.89 35.54
C PHE A 364 12.46 9.24 35.04
N ASP A 365 11.34 9.50 35.69
CA ASP A 365 9.99 9.18 35.24
C ASP A 365 9.42 10.35 34.43
N LEU A 366 9.21 10.15 33.14
CA LEU A 366 8.68 11.17 32.25
C LEU A 366 7.15 11.13 32.15
N ARG A 367 6.49 10.08 32.63
CA ARG A 367 5.03 9.89 32.51
C ARG A 367 4.20 11.06 33.06
N PRO A 368 4.58 11.77 34.13
CA PRO A 368 3.86 12.96 34.62
C PRO A 368 4.00 14.21 33.73
N LEU A 369 5.01 14.26 32.87
CA LEU A 369 5.26 15.43 32.01
C LEU A 369 4.21 15.55 30.89
N PRO A 370 3.98 16.76 30.33
CA PRO A 370 3.20 16.95 29.11
C PRO A 370 3.73 16.11 27.94
N LEU A 371 2.84 15.59 27.11
CA LEU A 371 3.21 14.77 25.94
C LEU A 371 4.17 15.52 25.00
N VAL A 372 3.92 16.80 24.75
CA VAL A 372 4.76 17.61 23.85
C VAL A 372 6.24 17.62 24.30
N GLU A 373 6.50 17.69 25.60
CA GLU A 373 7.87 17.64 26.14
C GLU A 373 8.48 16.24 26.01
N ARG A 374 7.70 15.21 26.33
CA ARG A 374 8.17 13.82 26.14
C ARG A 374 8.51 13.52 24.67
N LYS A 375 7.71 13.99 23.72
CA LYS A 375 7.99 13.84 22.28
C LYS A 375 9.20 14.64 21.83
N ARG A 376 9.37 15.85 22.31
CA ARG A 376 10.54 16.69 22.02
C ARG A 376 11.85 15.99 22.45
N LEU A 377 11.87 15.47 23.68
CA LEU A 377 13.01 14.72 24.20
C LEU A 377 13.22 13.40 23.44
N LEU A 378 12.16 12.68 23.10
CA LEU A 378 12.20 11.46 22.30
C LEU A 378 12.85 11.72 20.93
N GLN A 379 12.48 12.80 20.26
CA GLN A 379 13.05 13.19 18.95
C GLN A 379 14.56 13.51 19.06
N THR A 380 15.01 14.06 20.18
CA THR A 380 16.42 14.38 20.42
C THR A 380 17.29 13.13 20.56
N ILE A 381 16.73 12.04 21.14
CA ILE A 381 17.51 10.84 21.45
C ILE A 381 17.48 9.77 20.35
N LEU A 382 16.52 9.79 19.43
CA LEU A 382 16.39 8.75 18.41
C LEU A 382 17.11 9.11 17.10
N PRO A 383 17.66 8.10 16.38
CA PRO A 383 18.20 8.30 15.04
C PRO A 383 17.09 8.66 14.04
N ARG A 384 17.44 9.47 13.04
CA ARG A 384 16.49 9.88 11.97
C ARG A 384 16.22 8.78 10.93
N ALA A 385 17.05 7.75 10.89
CA ALA A 385 16.89 6.59 10.02
C ALA A 385 17.40 5.34 10.73
N GLY A 386 16.80 4.18 10.53
CA GLY A 386 17.23 2.94 11.14
C GLY A 386 16.05 2.05 11.56
N PRO A 387 16.32 0.95 12.28
CA PRO A 387 15.30 0.05 12.81
C PRO A 387 14.43 0.69 13.90
N VAL A 388 14.93 1.71 14.61
CA VAL A 388 14.20 2.48 15.62
C VAL A 388 14.06 3.91 15.14
N ARG A 389 12.84 4.44 15.12
CA ARG A 389 12.51 5.76 14.60
C ARG A 389 11.54 6.50 15.47
N PHE A 390 11.63 7.81 15.46
CA PHE A 390 10.60 8.69 16.00
C PHE A 390 9.34 8.62 15.11
N LEU A 391 8.15 8.48 15.75
CA LEU A 391 6.89 8.66 15.04
C LEU A 391 6.54 10.13 15.02
N ASP A 392 6.55 10.71 13.84
CA ASP A 392 6.26 12.12 13.62
C ASP A 392 4.78 12.45 13.84
N HIS A 393 4.46 13.72 14.02
CA HIS A 393 3.10 14.18 14.30
C HIS A 393 2.83 15.54 13.64
N ILE A 394 1.56 15.81 13.41
CA ILE A 394 1.08 17.09 12.92
C ILE A 394 0.31 17.77 14.03
N PRO A 395 0.69 18.99 14.45
CA PRO A 395 -0.07 19.74 15.42
C PRO A 395 -1.35 20.31 14.78
N GLU A 396 -2.42 20.41 15.56
CA GLU A 396 -3.66 21.13 15.25
C GLU A 396 -4.49 20.57 14.08
N GLN A 397 -3.93 20.31 12.91
CA GLN A 397 -4.61 20.09 11.62
C GLN A 397 -5.16 18.66 11.44
N GLY A 398 -6.00 18.21 12.37
CA GLY A 398 -6.47 16.81 12.34
C GLY A 398 -7.40 16.47 11.18
N GLU A 399 -8.34 17.36 10.80
CA GLU A 399 -9.27 17.12 9.68
C GLU A 399 -8.54 17.03 8.34
N ALA A 400 -7.61 17.95 8.08
CA ALA A 400 -6.82 17.96 6.86
C ALA A 400 -5.93 16.71 6.78
N PHE A 401 -5.30 16.31 7.90
CA PHE A 401 -4.48 15.11 7.96
C PHE A 401 -5.34 13.84 7.80
N TYR A 402 -6.51 13.79 8.40
CA TYR A 402 -7.44 12.67 8.26
C TYR A 402 -7.92 12.50 6.81
N ALA A 403 -8.23 13.60 6.11
CA ALA A 403 -8.61 13.56 4.70
C ALA A 403 -7.49 12.96 3.83
N GLU A 404 -6.23 13.34 4.10
CA GLU A 404 -5.08 12.81 3.38
C GLU A 404 -4.82 11.33 3.70
N VAL A 405 -4.92 10.94 4.97
CA VAL A 405 -4.78 9.54 5.42
C VAL A 405 -5.87 8.66 4.81
N SER A 406 -7.10 9.18 4.71
CA SER A 406 -8.22 8.51 4.03
C SER A 406 -7.99 8.38 2.53
N ARG A 407 -7.48 9.43 1.88
CA ARG A 407 -7.10 9.41 0.46
C ARG A 407 -6.03 8.37 0.16
N LEU A 408 -5.05 8.25 1.05
CA LEU A 408 -3.95 7.26 0.96
C LEU A 408 -4.36 5.86 1.43
N LYS A 409 -5.61 5.68 1.89
CA LYS A 409 -6.14 4.40 2.41
C LYS A 409 -5.30 3.81 3.54
N LEU A 410 -4.78 4.67 4.40
CA LEU A 410 -4.08 4.27 5.61
C LEU A 410 -5.09 4.04 6.75
N GLU A 411 -4.69 3.32 7.79
CA GLU A 411 -5.60 2.82 8.84
C GLU A 411 -6.36 3.93 9.60
N GLY A 412 -5.73 5.11 9.76
CA GLY A 412 -6.32 6.23 10.48
C GLY A 412 -5.30 7.08 11.21
N LEU A 413 -5.76 7.81 12.22
CA LEU A 413 -4.94 8.66 13.08
C LEU A 413 -5.09 8.30 14.56
N ILE A 414 -4.07 8.66 15.33
CA ILE A 414 -4.17 8.79 16.79
C ILE A 414 -4.02 10.28 17.14
N ALA A 415 -5.09 10.89 17.62
CA ALA A 415 -5.03 12.23 18.20
C ALA A 415 -4.62 12.12 19.68
N LYS A 416 -3.67 12.94 20.10
CA LYS A 416 -3.13 12.96 21.48
C LYS A 416 -3.12 14.40 22.01
N ARG A 417 -3.65 14.62 23.20
CA ARG A 417 -3.56 15.93 23.86
C ARG A 417 -2.12 16.25 24.22
N GLN A 418 -1.61 17.40 23.75
CA GLN A 418 -0.21 17.77 23.90
C GLN A 418 0.20 18.09 25.35
N ASP A 419 -0.73 18.55 26.18
CA ASP A 419 -0.52 18.89 27.61
C ASP A 419 -0.71 17.71 28.58
N ALA A 420 -1.17 16.54 28.06
CA ALA A 420 -1.57 15.43 28.91
C ALA A 420 -0.38 14.59 29.40
N PRO A 421 -0.42 14.15 30.67
CA PRO A 421 0.47 13.12 31.17
C PRO A 421 0.15 11.75 30.60
N TYR A 422 1.09 10.80 30.69
CA TYR A 422 0.86 9.39 30.36
C TYR A 422 0.13 8.68 31.50
N ARG A 423 -1.08 8.16 31.25
CA ARG A 423 -1.93 7.52 32.27
C ARG A 423 -2.29 6.10 31.86
N ALA A 424 -2.20 5.17 32.82
CA ALA A 424 -2.58 3.78 32.60
C ALA A 424 -4.05 3.63 32.21
N GLY A 425 -4.35 2.75 31.27
CA GLY A 425 -5.71 2.41 30.83
C GLY A 425 -6.27 3.34 29.76
N ARG A 426 -7.57 3.22 29.49
CA ARG A 426 -8.25 4.08 28.49
C ARG A 426 -8.32 5.52 28.97
N SER A 427 -8.05 6.43 28.05
CA SER A 427 -7.96 7.85 28.37
C SER A 427 -8.54 8.69 27.24
N PRO A 428 -9.39 9.69 27.56
CA PRO A 428 -9.92 10.62 26.59
C PRO A 428 -8.85 11.58 26.03
N HIS A 429 -7.64 11.55 26.58
CA HIS A 429 -6.51 12.31 26.06
C HIS A 429 -5.82 11.68 24.84
N TRP A 430 -6.16 10.43 24.51
CA TRP A 430 -5.78 9.74 23.29
C TRP A 430 -7.04 9.27 22.58
N LEU A 431 -7.20 9.67 21.31
CA LEU A 431 -8.35 9.33 20.49
C LEU A 431 -7.91 8.64 19.20
N LYS A 432 -8.51 7.51 18.87
CA LYS A 432 -8.29 6.84 17.59
C LYS A 432 -9.36 7.28 16.58
N LEU A 433 -8.93 7.70 15.41
CA LEU A 433 -9.73 8.10 14.27
C LEU A 433 -9.42 7.13 13.14
N ARG A 434 -10.32 6.21 12.84
CA ARG A 434 -10.15 5.19 11.79
C ARG A 434 -10.83 5.64 10.50
N THR A 435 -10.21 5.37 9.36
CA THR A 435 -10.77 5.67 8.03
C THR A 435 -11.87 4.70 7.62
N GLU A 436 -11.90 3.51 8.24
CA GLU A 436 -12.95 2.50 8.10
C GLU A 436 -13.51 2.12 9.49
N ARG A 437 -14.77 1.68 9.55
CA ARG A 437 -15.33 1.13 10.80
C ARG A 437 -14.78 -0.28 11.03
N VAL A 438 -13.69 -0.37 11.75
CA VAL A 438 -13.04 -1.62 12.14
C VAL A 438 -12.99 -1.68 13.65
N ASP A 439 -13.41 -2.82 14.24
CA ASP A 439 -13.28 -3.07 15.68
C ASP A 439 -12.98 -4.54 15.97
N ASP A 440 -12.68 -4.83 17.25
CA ASP A 440 -12.29 -6.16 17.68
C ASP A 440 -13.45 -6.84 18.41
N PHE A 441 -13.71 -8.09 18.05
CA PHE A 441 -14.80 -8.89 18.59
C PHE A 441 -14.32 -10.24 19.10
N VAL A 442 -14.95 -10.73 20.14
CA VAL A 442 -14.72 -12.07 20.66
C VAL A 442 -15.40 -13.08 19.75
N VAL A 443 -14.69 -14.12 19.33
CA VAL A 443 -15.26 -15.24 18.58
C VAL A 443 -15.98 -16.16 19.55
N VAL A 444 -17.28 -16.34 19.37
CA VAL A 444 -18.15 -17.15 20.25
C VAL A 444 -18.73 -18.37 19.58
N GLY A 445 -18.45 -18.58 18.29
CA GLY A 445 -18.94 -19.72 17.54
C GLY A 445 -18.73 -19.56 16.02
N PHE A 446 -19.28 -20.51 15.28
CA PHE A 446 -19.30 -20.50 13.83
C PHE A 446 -20.57 -21.19 13.30
N THR A 447 -20.88 -21.01 12.02
CA THR A 447 -21.94 -21.78 11.36
C THR A 447 -21.34 -22.93 10.57
N GLU A 448 -22.06 -24.07 10.50
CA GLU A 448 -21.67 -25.16 9.60
C GLU A 448 -21.66 -24.65 8.14
N PRO A 449 -20.76 -25.18 7.30
CA PRO A 449 -20.64 -24.74 5.92
C PRO A 449 -21.87 -25.13 5.11
N GLN A 450 -22.23 -24.32 4.10
CA GLN A 450 -23.32 -24.59 3.17
C GLN A 450 -22.79 -24.70 1.74
N GLY A 451 -23.34 -25.59 0.95
CA GLY A 451 -22.94 -25.80 -0.45
C GLY A 451 -21.54 -26.39 -0.58
N THR A 452 -20.69 -25.82 -1.44
CA THR A 452 -19.33 -26.28 -1.74
C THR A 452 -18.27 -25.68 -0.83
N ARG A 453 -18.65 -24.81 0.13
CA ARG A 453 -17.70 -24.14 1.01
C ARG A 453 -17.07 -25.11 2.01
N THR A 454 -15.74 -25.04 2.17
CA THR A 454 -14.97 -25.81 3.14
C THR A 454 -14.90 -25.09 4.50
N GLY A 455 -14.51 -25.78 5.56
CA GLY A 455 -14.30 -25.23 6.91
C GLY A 455 -15.59 -24.83 7.62
N PHE A 456 -16.01 -23.58 7.55
CA PHE A 456 -17.24 -23.05 8.19
C PHE A 456 -17.93 -21.98 7.32
N GLY A 457 -19.19 -21.66 7.63
CA GLY A 457 -19.96 -20.65 6.89
C GLY A 457 -19.65 -19.23 7.34
N ALA A 458 -19.76 -18.93 8.63
CA ALA A 458 -19.50 -17.61 9.21
C ALA A 458 -19.02 -17.75 10.66
N LEU A 459 -18.23 -16.77 11.17
CA LEU A 459 -17.86 -16.65 12.60
C LEU A 459 -18.92 -15.86 13.34
N HIS A 460 -19.36 -16.36 14.52
CA HIS A 460 -20.19 -15.62 15.46
C HIS A 460 -19.33 -14.70 16.32
N LEU A 461 -19.75 -13.46 16.44
CA LEU A 461 -19.03 -12.34 17.04
C LEU A 461 -19.78 -11.79 18.25
N ALA A 462 -19.06 -11.47 19.30
CA ALA A 462 -19.58 -10.82 20.49
C ALA A 462 -18.62 -9.77 21.05
N ALA A 463 -19.11 -8.86 21.88
CA ALA A 463 -18.29 -7.87 22.57
C ALA A 463 -18.85 -7.61 23.98
N PHE A 464 -18.02 -7.08 24.89
CA PHE A 464 -18.43 -6.80 26.26
C PHE A 464 -19.21 -5.50 26.39
N GLU A 465 -20.38 -5.59 27.03
CA GLU A 465 -21.12 -4.45 27.54
C GLU A 465 -21.05 -4.50 29.10
N GLY A 466 -20.16 -3.72 29.68
CA GLY A 466 -19.79 -3.85 31.08
C GLY A 466 -19.09 -5.18 31.36
N LYS A 467 -19.74 -6.10 32.10
CA LYS A 467 -19.23 -7.45 32.39
C LYS A 467 -19.91 -8.54 31.57
N THR A 468 -20.89 -8.18 30.75
CA THR A 468 -21.70 -9.13 29.97
C THR A 468 -21.21 -9.20 28.55
N LEU A 469 -21.00 -10.41 28.02
CA LEU A 469 -20.67 -10.64 26.64
C LEU A 469 -21.96 -10.63 25.81
N VAL A 470 -22.10 -9.70 24.87
CA VAL A 470 -23.29 -9.46 24.05
C VAL A 470 -23.02 -9.84 22.61
N TYR A 471 -23.95 -10.54 21.98
CA TYR A 471 -23.85 -10.94 20.58
C TYR A 471 -23.90 -9.75 19.64
N CYS A 472 -22.99 -9.72 18.65
CA CYS A 472 -22.84 -8.61 17.72
C CYS A 472 -23.09 -8.99 16.25
N GLY A 473 -23.38 -10.25 15.97
CA GLY A 473 -23.62 -10.69 14.59
C GLY A 473 -22.65 -11.77 14.09
N ARG A 474 -22.59 -11.98 12.79
CA ARG A 474 -21.73 -13.01 12.18
C ARG A 474 -20.99 -12.50 10.95
N ALA A 475 -19.67 -12.76 10.82
CA ALA A 475 -18.88 -12.45 9.66
C ALA A 475 -18.78 -13.70 8.77
N GLY A 476 -19.33 -13.61 7.54
CA GLY A 476 -19.35 -14.70 6.55
C GLY A 476 -18.33 -14.55 5.43
N SER A 477 -17.60 -13.41 5.36
CA SER A 477 -16.62 -13.09 4.32
C SER A 477 -15.31 -12.58 4.92
N GLY A 478 -14.26 -12.47 4.08
CA GLY A 478 -12.93 -12.04 4.50
C GLY A 478 -11.99 -13.19 4.86
N PHE A 479 -12.31 -14.42 4.48
CA PHE A 479 -11.50 -15.62 4.72
C PHE A 479 -10.99 -16.18 3.40
N ASP A 480 -9.73 -16.61 3.37
CA ASP A 480 -9.23 -17.52 2.35
C ASP A 480 -9.46 -19.00 2.76
N GLU A 481 -9.25 -19.95 1.84
CA GLU A 481 -9.50 -21.38 2.08
C GLU A 481 -8.62 -21.94 3.22
N GLN A 482 -7.38 -21.54 3.29
CA GLN A 482 -6.45 -21.98 4.32
C GLN A 482 -6.85 -21.43 5.70
N GLN A 483 -7.34 -20.19 5.75
CA GLN A 483 -7.86 -19.58 6.97
C GLN A 483 -9.14 -20.30 7.45
N LEU A 484 -10.04 -20.67 6.54
CA LEU A 484 -11.25 -21.42 6.88
C LEU A 484 -10.92 -22.76 7.54
N GLU A 485 -9.97 -23.51 7.00
CA GLU A 485 -9.54 -24.81 7.55
C GLU A 485 -8.80 -24.65 8.89
N THR A 486 -7.86 -23.71 8.96
CA THR A 486 -7.05 -23.46 10.16
C THR A 486 -7.93 -22.99 11.33
N LEU A 487 -8.83 -22.04 11.08
CA LEU A 487 -9.76 -21.54 12.11
C LEU A 487 -10.73 -22.62 12.54
N ARG A 488 -11.23 -23.44 11.62
CA ARG A 488 -12.08 -24.60 11.96
C ARG A 488 -11.36 -25.56 12.90
N ALA A 489 -10.13 -25.94 12.57
CA ALA A 489 -9.32 -26.83 13.39
C ALA A 489 -9.03 -26.24 14.79
N THR A 490 -8.83 -24.92 14.87
CA THR A 490 -8.58 -24.21 16.13
C THR A 490 -9.82 -24.12 17.01
N LEU A 491 -11.02 -23.94 16.41
CA LEU A 491 -12.27 -23.75 17.13
C LEU A 491 -12.96 -25.08 17.51
N GLU A 492 -12.71 -26.17 16.78
CA GLU A 492 -13.37 -27.46 16.96
C GLU A 492 -13.20 -28.04 18.37
N PRO A 493 -12.00 -28.00 19.01
CA PRO A 493 -11.81 -28.53 20.38
C PRO A 493 -12.57 -27.74 21.45
N ASP A 494 -12.95 -26.50 21.18
CA ASP A 494 -13.59 -25.58 22.13
C ASP A 494 -15.13 -25.59 22.03
N ARG A 495 -15.73 -26.57 21.35
CA ARG A 495 -17.20 -26.68 21.23
C ARG A 495 -17.91 -26.75 22.61
N ARG A 496 -19.03 -26.03 22.69
CA ARG A 496 -19.91 -26.01 23.87
C ARG A 496 -21.39 -26.22 23.49
N LYS A 497 -22.20 -26.60 24.46
CA LYS A 497 -23.62 -26.94 24.26
C LYS A 497 -24.53 -25.73 23.93
N GLY A 498 -24.10 -24.53 24.22
CA GLY A 498 -24.91 -23.30 24.00
C GLY A 498 -24.04 -22.04 23.94
N PRO A 499 -24.63 -20.88 23.62
CA PRO A 499 -23.90 -19.63 23.46
C PRO A 499 -23.23 -19.16 24.76
N ALA A 500 -22.08 -18.50 24.62
CA ALA A 500 -21.36 -17.84 25.73
C ALA A 500 -21.78 -16.38 25.91
N CYS A 501 -22.69 -15.89 25.10
CA CYS A 501 -23.12 -14.49 25.04
C CYS A 501 -24.65 -14.38 25.10
N VAL A 502 -25.16 -13.19 25.38
CA VAL A 502 -26.58 -12.85 25.40
C VAL A 502 -26.93 -11.88 24.26
N GLY A 503 -28.20 -11.60 24.02
CA GLY A 503 -28.67 -10.63 23.02
C GLY A 503 -29.42 -11.28 21.87
N PRO A 504 -29.47 -10.66 20.66
CA PRO A 504 -30.24 -11.14 19.54
C PRO A 504 -29.54 -12.33 18.84
N LEU A 505 -29.59 -13.47 19.51
CA LEU A 505 -28.99 -14.73 19.02
C LEU A 505 -29.76 -15.30 17.82
N PRO A 506 -29.11 -15.94 16.85
CA PRO A 506 -29.76 -16.60 15.74
C PRO A 506 -30.58 -17.81 16.22
N THR A 507 -31.76 -18.03 15.63
CA THR A 507 -32.71 -19.10 15.98
C THR A 507 -32.77 -20.23 14.94
N ASP A 508 -32.13 -20.05 13.78
CA ASP A 508 -31.99 -21.03 12.71
C ASP A 508 -31.05 -22.20 13.12
N ARG A 509 -30.97 -23.25 12.29
CA ARG A 509 -30.15 -24.42 12.56
C ARG A 509 -28.74 -24.26 11.97
N GLY A 510 -27.77 -25.01 12.52
CA GLY A 510 -26.41 -25.07 11.98
C GLY A 510 -25.41 -24.18 12.70
N HIS A 511 -25.75 -23.69 13.90
CA HIS A 511 -24.83 -22.92 14.75
C HIS A 511 -24.04 -23.81 15.69
N VAL A 512 -22.74 -23.61 15.72
CA VAL A 512 -21.80 -24.27 16.63
C VAL A 512 -21.22 -23.22 17.55
N TRP A 513 -21.45 -23.33 18.84
CA TRP A 513 -20.93 -22.42 19.85
C TRP A 513 -19.60 -22.95 20.39
N VAL A 514 -18.70 -22.06 20.71
CA VAL A 514 -17.38 -22.39 21.26
C VAL A 514 -17.09 -21.61 22.53
N GLU A 515 -16.16 -22.12 23.35
CA GLU A 515 -15.61 -21.38 24.47
C GLU A 515 -14.85 -20.15 23.96
N PRO A 516 -15.20 -18.93 24.45
CA PRO A 516 -14.55 -17.71 23.98
C PRO A 516 -13.07 -17.68 24.35
N ARG A 517 -12.18 -17.61 23.35
CA ARG A 517 -10.73 -17.51 23.54
C ARG A 517 -10.06 -16.63 22.50
N LEU A 518 -10.67 -16.53 21.33
CA LEU A 518 -10.09 -15.81 20.20
C LEU A 518 -10.74 -14.44 20.04
N VAL A 519 -9.94 -13.48 19.65
CA VAL A 519 -10.37 -12.14 19.24
C VAL A 519 -10.17 -11.99 17.76
N ALA A 520 -11.20 -11.52 17.05
CA ALA A 520 -11.18 -11.24 15.63
C ALA A 520 -11.29 -9.73 15.39
N GLU A 521 -10.47 -9.17 14.53
CA GLU A 521 -10.66 -7.85 13.98
C GLU A 521 -11.61 -7.94 12.79
N VAL A 522 -12.65 -7.09 12.80
CA VAL A 522 -13.75 -7.16 11.83
C VAL A 522 -14.06 -5.75 11.33
N ARG A 523 -14.09 -5.57 10.01
CA ARG A 523 -14.59 -4.38 9.34
C ARG A 523 -16.11 -4.50 9.18
N PHE A 524 -16.84 -3.41 9.36
CA PHE A 524 -18.29 -3.39 9.23
C PHE A 524 -18.78 -2.00 8.82
N LEU A 525 -19.96 -1.94 8.21
CA LEU A 525 -20.52 -0.69 7.69
C LEU A 525 -21.11 0.17 8.80
N ALA A 526 -21.97 -0.41 9.65
CA ALA A 526 -22.68 0.27 10.72
C ALA A 526 -23.17 -0.72 11.79
N TRP A 527 -23.69 -0.20 12.91
CA TRP A 527 -24.51 -0.96 13.83
C TRP A 527 -25.99 -0.85 13.42
N THR A 528 -26.74 -1.95 13.49
CA THR A 528 -28.19 -1.93 13.33
C THR A 528 -28.87 -1.47 14.62
N GLU A 529 -30.15 -1.12 14.55
CA GLU A 529 -30.96 -0.77 15.74
C GLU A 529 -31.00 -1.91 16.78
N GLU A 530 -30.99 -3.15 16.30
CA GLU A 530 -30.95 -4.36 17.14
C GLU A 530 -29.56 -4.58 17.77
N GLY A 531 -28.56 -3.76 17.43
CA GLY A 531 -27.19 -3.85 17.92
C GLY A 531 -26.38 -4.97 17.28
N LEU A 532 -26.68 -5.29 16.03
CA LEU A 532 -25.87 -6.21 15.21
C LEU A 532 -24.98 -5.44 14.24
N LEU A 533 -23.89 -6.07 13.81
CA LEU A 533 -23.00 -5.52 12.78
C LEU A 533 -23.66 -5.68 11.40
N ARG A 534 -23.67 -4.60 10.63
CA ARG A 534 -24.09 -4.60 9.22
C ARG A 534 -22.89 -4.88 8.33
N GLN A 535 -22.99 -5.91 7.48
CA GLN A 535 -21.95 -6.37 6.54
C GLN A 535 -20.56 -6.57 7.21
N PRO A 536 -20.47 -7.39 8.25
CA PRO A 536 -19.17 -7.63 8.88
C PRO A 536 -18.30 -8.52 8.01
N VAL A 537 -17.05 -8.08 7.84
CA VAL A 537 -15.99 -8.76 7.09
C VAL A 537 -14.84 -9.07 8.04
N PHE A 538 -14.46 -10.32 8.15
CA PHE A 538 -13.30 -10.73 8.93
C PHE A 538 -12.02 -10.18 8.28
N LEU A 539 -11.14 -9.60 9.11
CA LEU A 539 -9.83 -9.14 8.66
C LEU A 539 -8.72 -10.07 9.14
N ARG A 540 -8.71 -10.38 10.44
CA ARG A 540 -7.65 -11.21 11.05
C ARG A 540 -7.98 -11.61 12.50
N LEU A 541 -7.22 -12.58 13.02
CA LEU A 541 -7.18 -12.81 14.47
C LEU A 541 -6.26 -11.80 15.16
N ARG A 542 -6.59 -11.48 16.40
CA ARG A 542 -5.84 -10.58 17.27
C ARG A 542 -5.27 -11.35 18.48
N GLU A 543 -4.13 -12.00 18.25
CA GLU A 543 -3.42 -12.73 19.32
C GLU A 543 -2.82 -11.81 20.38
N ASP A 544 -2.67 -10.53 20.06
CA ASP A 544 -2.14 -9.45 20.91
C ASP A 544 -3.18 -8.87 21.87
N LYS A 545 -4.48 -9.18 21.68
CA LYS A 545 -5.58 -8.64 22.49
C LYS A 545 -6.26 -9.65 23.38
N SER A 546 -6.75 -9.20 24.55
CA SER A 546 -7.62 -9.98 25.43
C SER A 546 -9.09 -9.80 25.05
N MET A 547 -9.92 -10.74 25.41
CA MET A 547 -11.37 -10.68 25.15
C MET A 547 -12.02 -9.48 25.87
N GLU A 548 -11.55 -9.14 27.07
CA GLU A 548 -12.05 -8.04 27.90
C GLU A 548 -11.83 -6.65 27.25
N GLU A 549 -10.95 -6.59 26.26
CA GLU A 549 -10.71 -5.38 25.50
C GLU A 549 -11.72 -5.16 24.36
N CYS A 550 -12.46 -6.20 23.98
CA CYS A 550 -13.53 -6.13 22.98
C CYS A 550 -14.79 -5.56 23.62
N VAL A 551 -14.92 -4.25 23.63
CA VAL A 551 -16.00 -3.53 24.30
C VAL A 551 -16.93 -2.89 23.28
N VAL A 552 -18.24 -3.05 23.48
CA VAL A 552 -19.27 -2.37 22.68
C VAL A 552 -19.09 -0.85 22.80
N PRO A 553 -19.04 -0.07 21.68
CA PRO A 553 -18.99 1.39 21.72
C PRO A 553 -20.21 1.99 22.45
N ARG A 554 -20.01 3.10 23.17
CA ARG A 554 -21.11 3.88 23.77
C ARG A 554 -21.94 4.50 22.64
N GLY A 555 -23.23 4.25 22.61
CA GLY A 555 -24.14 4.79 21.57
C GLY A 555 -24.62 3.74 20.57
N ARG A 556 -24.31 2.47 20.74
CA ARG A 556 -24.86 1.36 19.94
C ARG A 556 -26.37 1.47 19.82
N GLY A 557 -26.92 1.57 18.60
CA GLY A 557 -28.36 1.65 18.34
C GLY A 557 -28.97 3.07 18.37
N ARG A 558 -28.24 4.13 18.73
CA ARG A 558 -28.73 5.53 18.65
C ARG A 558 -28.47 6.21 17.29
N GLU A 559 -27.57 5.67 16.48
CA GLU A 559 -27.22 6.29 15.19
C GLU A 559 -28.35 6.20 14.12
N ALA A 560 -29.23 5.18 14.21
CA ALA A 560 -30.37 5.05 13.31
C ALA A 560 -31.52 6.05 13.59
N ALA A 561 -31.58 6.61 14.80
CA ALA A 561 -32.58 7.57 15.20
C ALA A 561 -32.24 9.02 14.80
N VAL A 562 -30.96 9.32 14.55
CA VAL A 562 -30.52 10.68 14.18
C VAL A 562 -30.71 10.94 12.69
N ASP A 563 -30.58 9.89 11.85
CA ASP A 563 -30.82 10.00 10.40
C ASP A 563 -32.31 9.99 10.02
N ALA A 564 -33.21 9.61 10.94
CA ALA A 564 -34.67 9.61 10.72
C ALA A 564 -35.36 10.91 11.16
N GLU A 565 -34.72 11.78 11.96
CA GLU A 565 -35.28 13.07 12.40
C GLU A 565 -34.82 14.28 11.55
N ALA A 566 -33.97 14.06 10.52
CA ALA A 566 -33.46 15.14 9.65
C ALA A 566 -34.35 15.43 8.42
N ASP A 567 -35.46 14.71 8.20
CA ASP A 567 -36.42 14.92 7.09
C ASP A 567 -37.73 15.62 7.51
N GLY A 568 -37.71 16.56 8.43
CA GLY A 568 -38.88 17.36 8.88
C GLY A 568 -38.63 18.85 8.85
N GLU A 569 -39.10 19.49 7.78
CA GLU A 569 -39.48 20.87 7.59
C GLU A 569 -38.81 22.00 8.42
N ALA A 570 -38.14 22.95 7.73
CA ALA A 570 -38.25 24.37 8.03
C ALA A 570 -37.89 25.24 6.81
N ASP A 571 -38.94 25.98 6.39
CA ASP A 571 -38.97 26.99 5.36
C ASP A 571 -38.27 28.31 5.81
N GLY A 572 -37.38 28.85 4.94
CA GLY A 572 -36.97 30.25 4.75
C GLY A 572 -36.29 31.07 5.86
N PRO A 573 -35.63 32.17 5.57
CA PRO A 573 -35.36 32.82 4.27
C PRO A 573 -33.89 33.15 3.97
N ASP A 574 -33.61 33.40 2.72
CA ASP A 574 -32.42 34.01 2.12
C ASP A 574 -31.91 35.29 2.81
N PRO A 575 -30.59 35.46 2.99
CA PRO A 575 -29.99 36.74 2.76
C PRO A 575 -28.76 36.67 1.83
N SER A 576 -28.92 37.21 0.65
CA SER A 576 -27.84 37.69 -0.19
C SER A 576 -26.87 38.59 0.60
N GLY A 577 -25.61 38.16 0.68
CA GLY A 577 -24.49 38.94 1.22
C GLY A 577 -23.23 38.64 0.44
N VAL A 578 -22.90 39.55 -0.47
CA VAL A 578 -21.62 39.68 -1.20
C VAL A 578 -20.49 39.78 -0.19
N ILE A 579 -19.49 38.91 -0.31
CA ILE A 579 -18.17 39.12 0.31
C ILE A 579 -17.09 39.05 -0.76
N GLU A 580 -16.30 40.11 -0.76
CA GLU A 580 -15.21 40.45 -1.68
C GLU A 580 -14.06 39.46 -1.63
N LYS A 581 -13.38 39.36 -2.77
CA LYS A 581 -12.12 38.63 -2.97
C LYS A 581 -11.00 39.22 -2.10
N GLY A 582 -10.61 38.50 -1.06
CA GLY A 582 -9.34 38.73 -0.36
C GLY A 582 -8.23 37.87 -0.98
N SER A 583 -7.22 38.52 -1.50
CA SER A 583 -6.01 37.88 -2.01
C SER A 583 -5.26 37.19 -0.88
N ALA A 584 -5.14 35.83 -0.93
CA ALA A 584 -4.26 35.08 -0.06
C ALA A 584 -2.81 35.32 -0.44
N ARG A 585 -2.00 35.73 0.51
CA ARG A 585 -0.54 35.78 0.41
C ARG A 585 -0.02 34.34 0.53
N ASP A 586 0.81 33.98 -0.42
CA ASP A 586 1.59 32.76 -0.47
C ASP A 586 2.71 32.84 0.58
N ASP A 587 2.52 32.22 1.75
CA ASP A 587 3.54 32.02 2.77
C ASP A 587 4.03 30.57 2.72
N GLY A 588 5.00 30.36 1.91
CA GLY A 588 5.84 29.21 1.58
C GLY A 588 6.02 28.07 2.61
N THR A 589 4.91 27.52 3.16
CA THR A 589 4.96 26.30 3.97
C THR A 589 4.70 25.10 3.05
N PRO A 590 5.64 24.14 2.93
CA PRO A 590 5.43 22.96 2.06
C PRO A 590 4.28 22.12 2.59
N GLY A 591 3.27 21.89 1.75
CA GLY A 591 2.16 21.00 2.08
C GLY A 591 2.63 19.55 2.34
N LEU A 592 1.86 18.81 3.13
CA LEU A 592 2.14 17.44 3.59
C LEU A 592 2.43 16.46 2.44
N SER A 593 1.89 16.72 1.26
CA SER A 593 2.16 15.98 0.02
C SER A 593 3.66 15.98 -0.36
N SER A 594 4.40 17.04 0.02
CA SER A 594 5.85 17.13 -0.22
C SER A 594 6.69 16.39 0.84
N LEU A 595 6.10 16.04 1.98
CA LEU A 595 6.77 15.30 3.06
C LEU A 595 6.58 13.77 2.95
N LEU A 596 5.49 13.33 2.31
CA LEU A 596 5.17 11.91 2.08
C LEU A 596 5.46 11.46 0.64
N ALA A 597 5.41 12.38 -0.33
CA ALA A 597 5.93 12.16 -1.67
C ALA A 597 7.40 12.59 -1.69
N GLY A 598 8.28 11.72 -2.18
CA GLY A 598 9.59 12.18 -2.67
C GLY A 598 9.37 13.35 -3.65
N PRO A 599 10.40 14.17 -3.94
CA PRO A 599 10.28 15.33 -4.82
C PRO A 599 9.55 14.92 -6.11
N PRO A 600 8.72 15.79 -6.69
CA PRO A 600 7.96 15.47 -7.89
C PRO A 600 8.92 14.94 -8.96
N VAL A 601 8.75 13.66 -9.30
CA VAL A 601 9.51 13.06 -10.40
C VAL A 601 9.08 13.80 -11.64
N GLU A 602 10.01 14.46 -12.35
CA GLU A 602 9.72 15.07 -13.63
C GLU A 602 9.28 13.97 -14.61
N LYS A 603 7.95 13.86 -14.80
CA LYS A 603 7.34 12.84 -15.67
C LYS A 603 7.51 13.25 -17.11
N LYS A 604 8.57 12.79 -17.73
CA LYS A 604 8.87 13.08 -19.12
C LYS A 604 8.54 11.88 -20.00
N VAL A 605 7.56 12.03 -20.88
CA VAL A 605 7.20 11.02 -21.87
C VAL A 605 8.12 11.16 -23.08
N PRO A 606 8.96 10.15 -23.37
CA PRO A 606 9.79 10.17 -24.59
C PRO A 606 8.93 9.78 -25.79
N PHE A 607 8.34 10.75 -26.46
CA PHE A 607 7.51 10.51 -27.63
C PHE A 607 8.34 9.99 -28.80
N THR A 608 7.80 8.96 -29.49
CA THR A 608 8.46 8.32 -30.64
C THR A 608 7.52 8.20 -31.81
N ASN A 609 8.05 8.32 -33.04
CA ASN A 609 7.33 8.06 -34.30
C ASN A 609 6.03 8.86 -34.43
N LEU A 610 6.01 10.13 -34.03
CA LEU A 610 4.81 10.99 -34.03
C LEU A 610 4.19 11.16 -35.43
N THR A 611 4.98 11.13 -36.50
CA THR A 611 4.54 11.27 -37.89
C THR A 611 4.02 9.98 -38.51
N LYS A 612 4.07 8.86 -37.76
CA LYS A 612 3.58 7.58 -38.26
C LYS A 612 2.06 7.62 -38.43
N VAL A 613 1.59 7.32 -39.63
CA VAL A 613 0.18 7.36 -39.98
C VAL A 613 -0.55 6.17 -39.31
N PHE A 614 -1.56 6.46 -38.50
CA PHE A 614 -2.37 5.47 -37.80
C PHE A 614 -3.71 5.23 -38.50
N TRP A 615 -4.31 6.26 -39.09
CA TRP A 615 -5.52 6.16 -39.89
C TRP A 615 -5.19 6.63 -41.33
N PRO A 616 -4.89 5.67 -42.22
CA PRO A 616 -4.39 6.01 -43.57
C PRO A 616 -5.39 6.76 -44.44
N ASP A 617 -6.67 6.53 -44.28
CA ASP A 617 -7.71 7.13 -45.12
C ASP A 617 -7.93 8.62 -44.76
N GLU A 618 -7.75 8.97 -43.49
CA GLU A 618 -7.84 10.33 -42.97
C GLU A 618 -6.49 11.04 -42.87
N GLY A 619 -5.39 10.30 -43.00
CA GLY A 619 -4.03 10.81 -42.84
C GLY A 619 -3.64 11.11 -41.39
N TYR A 620 -4.43 10.70 -40.40
CA TYR A 620 -4.14 10.96 -39.00
C TYR A 620 -2.99 10.09 -38.48
N THR A 621 -2.11 10.74 -37.75
CA THR A 621 -0.87 10.18 -37.24
C THR A 621 -0.96 9.72 -35.78
N LYS A 622 0.10 9.07 -35.31
CA LYS A 622 0.30 8.81 -33.90
C LYS A 622 0.37 10.11 -33.08
N GLY A 623 0.92 11.17 -33.65
CA GLY A 623 0.94 12.50 -33.00
C GLY A 623 -0.47 13.03 -32.78
N ASP A 624 -1.38 12.91 -33.75
CA ASP A 624 -2.78 13.31 -33.63
C ASP A 624 -3.50 12.54 -32.52
N LEU A 625 -3.24 11.24 -32.37
CA LEU A 625 -3.78 10.44 -31.27
C LEU A 625 -3.29 10.93 -29.90
N ILE A 626 -2.00 11.24 -29.77
CA ILE A 626 -1.40 11.73 -28.54
C ILE A 626 -1.98 13.10 -28.16
N GLU A 627 -2.09 14.02 -29.13
CA GLU A 627 -2.70 15.34 -28.89
C GLU A 627 -4.19 15.23 -28.53
N TYR A 628 -4.92 14.30 -29.18
CA TYR A 628 -6.29 13.99 -28.79
C TYR A 628 -6.37 13.57 -27.31
N TYR A 629 -5.56 12.59 -26.87
CA TYR A 629 -5.59 12.13 -25.47
C TYR A 629 -5.12 13.22 -24.51
N ARG A 630 -4.23 14.11 -24.90
CA ARG A 630 -3.85 15.30 -24.12
C ARG A 630 -5.04 16.24 -23.92
N ALA A 631 -5.74 16.56 -25.01
CA ALA A 631 -6.86 17.49 -24.99
C ALA A 631 -8.05 16.95 -24.23
N ILE A 632 -8.33 15.64 -24.34
CA ILE A 632 -9.51 14.99 -23.71
C ILE A 632 -9.22 14.50 -22.26
N ALA A 633 -7.97 14.53 -21.81
CA ALA A 633 -7.57 14.03 -20.50
C ALA A 633 -8.41 14.52 -19.31
N PRO A 634 -8.80 15.81 -19.20
CA PRO A 634 -9.61 16.31 -18.08
C PRO A 634 -10.93 15.58 -17.91
N TRP A 635 -11.55 15.11 -19.00
CA TRP A 635 -12.82 14.38 -18.99
C TRP A 635 -12.63 12.87 -18.93
N LEU A 636 -11.54 12.34 -19.50
CA LEU A 636 -11.26 10.90 -19.57
C LEU A 636 -10.70 10.35 -18.26
N LEU A 637 -9.76 11.04 -17.62
CA LEU A 637 -9.05 10.55 -16.43
C LEU A 637 -9.96 10.12 -15.27
N PRO A 638 -11.07 10.81 -14.94
CA PRO A 638 -12.00 10.35 -13.90
C PRO A 638 -12.54 8.93 -14.11
N TYR A 639 -12.67 8.49 -15.38
CA TYR A 639 -13.09 7.12 -15.72
C TYR A 639 -11.97 6.10 -15.70
N LEU A 640 -10.72 6.53 -15.71
CA LEU A 640 -9.52 5.68 -15.65
C LEU A 640 -8.97 5.56 -14.23
N GLU A 641 -9.36 6.50 -13.36
CA GLU A 641 -8.88 6.58 -11.99
C GLU A 641 -9.16 5.29 -11.22
N ASP A 642 -8.10 4.72 -10.65
CA ASP A 642 -8.12 3.45 -9.90
C ASP A 642 -8.74 2.27 -10.68
N ARG A 643 -8.58 2.20 -12.00
CA ARG A 643 -9.04 1.06 -12.81
C ARG A 643 -7.90 0.37 -13.53
N LEU A 644 -8.05 -0.94 -13.64
CA LEU A 644 -7.17 -1.78 -14.43
C LEU A 644 -7.41 -1.53 -15.91
N LEU A 645 -6.34 -1.21 -16.63
CA LEU A 645 -6.37 -0.97 -18.07
C LEU A 645 -5.89 -2.21 -18.82
N VAL A 646 -6.62 -2.57 -19.87
CA VAL A 646 -6.15 -3.51 -20.88
C VAL A 646 -5.95 -2.77 -22.19
N LEU A 647 -4.73 -2.81 -22.68
CA LEU A 647 -4.34 -2.08 -23.88
C LEU A 647 -4.58 -2.94 -25.12
N THR A 648 -5.13 -2.33 -26.18
CA THR A 648 -5.03 -2.90 -27.53
C THR A 648 -4.09 -2.02 -28.33
N ARG A 649 -2.90 -2.55 -28.61
CA ARG A 649 -1.83 -1.81 -29.28
C ARG A 649 -1.90 -2.01 -30.79
N TYR A 650 -1.69 -0.91 -31.52
CA TYR A 650 -1.61 -0.81 -32.98
C TYR A 650 -0.29 -0.18 -33.41
N PRO A 651 0.85 -0.89 -33.29
CA PRO A 651 2.16 -0.30 -33.57
C PRO A 651 2.28 0.28 -34.98
N ASP A 652 1.51 -0.30 -35.92
CA ASP A 652 1.54 0.05 -37.36
C ASP A 652 0.22 0.70 -37.85
N GLY A 653 -0.56 1.26 -36.93
CA GLY A 653 -1.85 1.87 -37.21
C GLY A 653 -2.98 0.84 -37.42
N ILE A 654 -4.20 1.32 -37.73
CA ILE A 654 -5.41 0.49 -37.74
C ILE A 654 -5.44 -0.62 -38.79
N LYS A 655 -4.67 -0.47 -39.87
CA LYS A 655 -4.52 -1.50 -40.93
C LYS A 655 -3.41 -2.52 -40.64
N GLY A 656 -2.60 -2.27 -39.58
CA GLY A 656 -1.53 -3.15 -39.13
C GLY A 656 -2.04 -4.26 -38.17
N LYS A 657 -1.11 -5.13 -37.74
CA LYS A 657 -1.40 -6.12 -36.70
C LYS A 657 -1.60 -5.43 -35.36
N SER A 658 -2.65 -5.82 -34.66
CA SER A 658 -2.92 -5.42 -33.28
C SER A 658 -2.74 -6.59 -32.32
N PHE A 659 -2.47 -6.28 -31.03
CA PHE A 659 -2.42 -7.28 -29.98
C PHE A 659 -2.91 -6.71 -28.64
N PHE A 660 -3.48 -7.58 -27.84
CA PHE A 660 -3.88 -7.25 -26.47
C PHE A 660 -2.65 -7.29 -25.56
N GLN A 661 -2.52 -6.29 -24.71
CA GLN A 661 -1.52 -6.24 -23.66
C GLN A 661 -2.17 -5.96 -22.31
N LYS A 662 -2.14 -6.95 -21.41
CA LYS A 662 -2.60 -6.84 -20.03
C LYS A 662 -1.42 -6.54 -19.11
N ASP A 663 -0.30 -7.22 -19.32
CA ASP A 663 0.90 -7.16 -18.54
C ASP A 663 1.80 -6.01 -19.00
N ALA A 664 2.19 -5.13 -18.09
CA ALA A 664 3.05 -4.00 -18.39
C ALA A 664 4.46 -4.50 -18.72
N PRO A 665 5.10 -3.94 -19.74
CA PRO A 665 6.47 -4.35 -20.08
C PRO A 665 7.46 -3.81 -19.07
N GLY A 666 8.55 -4.55 -18.82
CA GLY A 666 9.60 -4.17 -17.87
C GLY A 666 10.32 -2.82 -18.16
N PHE A 667 10.07 -2.20 -19.32
CA PHE A 667 10.55 -0.86 -19.64
C PHE A 667 9.57 0.27 -19.29
N ALA A 668 8.40 -0.06 -18.71
CA ALA A 668 7.47 0.96 -18.23
C ALA A 668 8.19 1.85 -17.19
N PRO A 669 8.13 3.18 -17.31
CA PRO A 669 8.77 4.07 -16.36
C PRO A 669 8.21 3.88 -14.95
N GLY A 670 9.06 3.95 -13.92
CA GLY A 670 8.65 3.76 -12.52
C GLY A 670 7.64 4.80 -11.99
N TRP A 671 7.40 5.90 -12.74
CA TRP A 671 6.36 6.87 -12.42
C TRP A 671 4.98 6.52 -13.02
N VAL A 672 4.90 5.51 -13.90
CA VAL A 672 3.62 4.96 -14.36
C VAL A 672 3.12 3.98 -13.31
N ARG A 673 1.94 4.25 -12.78
CA ARG A 673 1.32 3.37 -11.79
C ARG A 673 0.95 2.03 -12.43
N LEU A 674 1.43 0.96 -11.84
CA LEU A 674 1.07 -0.41 -12.17
C LEU A 674 0.36 -1.04 -10.97
N GLU A 675 -0.60 -1.91 -11.24
CA GLU A 675 -1.32 -2.65 -10.21
C GLU A 675 -1.19 -4.14 -10.46
N ARG A 676 -0.71 -4.88 -9.48
CA ARG A 676 -0.47 -6.30 -9.56
C ARG A 676 -1.72 -7.09 -9.19
N VAL A 677 -2.26 -7.86 -10.14
CA VAL A 677 -3.48 -8.63 -9.95
C VAL A 677 -3.29 -10.06 -10.46
N TRP A 678 -3.77 -11.04 -9.70
CA TRP A 678 -3.78 -12.44 -10.12
C TRP A 678 -4.65 -12.64 -11.36
N SER A 679 -4.09 -13.26 -12.38
CA SER A 679 -4.80 -13.59 -13.62
C SER A 679 -5.07 -15.09 -13.69
N GLU A 680 -6.31 -15.48 -13.51
CA GLU A 680 -6.72 -16.89 -13.65
C GLU A 680 -6.37 -17.47 -15.03
N HIS A 681 -6.47 -16.65 -16.09
CA HIS A 681 -6.13 -17.09 -17.45
C HIS A 681 -4.63 -17.31 -17.63
N ALA A 682 -3.79 -16.46 -17.04
CA ALA A 682 -2.33 -16.58 -17.12
C ALA A 682 -1.73 -17.47 -16.02
N GLN A 683 -2.52 -17.86 -15.01
CA GLN A 683 -2.10 -18.61 -13.81
C GLN A 683 -0.88 -17.97 -13.10
N ARG A 684 -0.83 -16.64 -13.10
CA ARG A 684 0.20 -15.82 -12.44
C ARG A 684 -0.31 -14.42 -12.19
N GLU A 685 0.37 -13.69 -11.35
CA GLU A 685 0.19 -12.26 -11.23
C GLU A 685 0.67 -11.53 -12.48
N ILE A 686 -0.05 -10.50 -12.89
CA ILE A 686 0.30 -9.61 -13.99
C ILE A 686 0.18 -8.16 -13.53
N ASP A 687 1.06 -7.30 -14.04
CA ASP A 687 1.09 -5.88 -13.71
C ASP A 687 0.24 -5.10 -14.71
N TYR A 688 -0.96 -4.68 -14.29
CA TYR A 688 -1.85 -3.87 -15.12
C TYR A 688 -1.46 -2.39 -15.06
N PHE A 689 -1.58 -1.70 -16.17
CA PHE A 689 -1.48 -0.25 -16.20
C PHE A 689 -2.66 0.43 -15.47
N VAL A 690 -2.35 1.55 -14.78
CA VAL A 690 -3.33 2.47 -14.22
C VAL A 690 -2.97 3.87 -14.67
N ALA A 691 -3.84 4.52 -15.46
CA ALA A 691 -3.62 5.89 -15.88
C ALA A 691 -4.07 6.86 -14.75
N ALA A 692 -3.12 7.23 -13.89
CA ALA A 692 -3.37 8.09 -12.74
C ALA A 692 -3.30 9.60 -13.07
N ASP A 693 -2.69 9.95 -14.21
CA ASP A 693 -2.45 11.33 -14.63
C ASP A 693 -2.25 11.43 -16.16
N VAL A 694 -2.10 12.66 -16.62
CA VAL A 694 -1.94 12.96 -18.07
C VAL A 694 -0.68 12.29 -18.63
N GLU A 695 0.44 12.32 -17.92
CA GLU A 695 1.71 11.75 -18.36
C GLU A 695 1.61 10.23 -18.53
N SER A 696 0.96 9.53 -17.58
CA SER A 696 0.70 8.09 -17.67
C SER A 696 -0.21 7.75 -18.86
N LEU A 697 -1.27 8.55 -19.07
CA LEU A 697 -2.15 8.42 -20.24
C LEU A 697 -1.39 8.59 -21.55
N LEU A 698 -0.55 9.63 -21.65
CA LEU A 698 0.23 9.91 -22.86
C LEU A 698 1.34 8.87 -23.08
N PHE A 699 1.93 8.31 -22.02
CA PHE A 699 2.85 7.18 -22.13
C PHE A 699 2.16 5.96 -22.73
N ILE A 700 0.97 5.62 -22.24
CA ILE A 700 0.15 4.51 -22.76
C ILE A 700 -0.22 4.75 -24.24
N ALA A 701 -0.64 5.96 -24.61
CA ALA A 701 -0.90 6.32 -26.01
C ALA A 701 0.35 6.20 -26.88
N ASN A 702 1.52 6.61 -26.37
CA ASN A 702 2.80 6.50 -27.08
C ASN A 702 3.25 5.05 -27.33
N LEU A 703 2.74 4.07 -26.61
CA LEU A 703 2.91 2.65 -26.91
C LEU A 703 2.15 2.21 -28.17
N GLY A 704 1.39 3.10 -28.80
CA GLY A 704 0.52 2.82 -29.94
C GLY A 704 -0.82 2.21 -29.52
N THR A 705 -1.29 2.55 -28.32
CA THR A 705 -2.60 2.13 -27.81
C THR A 705 -3.67 3.05 -28.38
N ILE A 706 -4.63 2.50 -29.13
CA ILE A 706 -5.75 3.26 -29.64
C ILE A 706 -6.93 3.17 -28.68
N PRO A 707 -7.60 2.00 -28.42
CA PRO A 707 -8.66 1.95 -27.44
C PRO A 707 -8.09 1.68 -26.05
N LEU A 708 -8.63 2.40 -25.08
CA LEU A 708 -8.44 2.14 -23.66
C LEU A 708 -9.62 1.31 -23.16
N LEU A 709 -9.33 0.09 -22.71
CA LEU A 709 -10.34 -0.83 -22.21
C LEU A 709 -10.20 -0.90 -20.69
N ILE A 710 -11.31 -0.67 -19.98
CA ILE A 710 -11.36 -0.59 -18.52
C ILE A 710 -12.25 -1.65 -17.90
N TRP A 711 -11.98 -2.00 -16.67
CA TRP A 711 -12.89 -2.77 -15.82
C TRP A 711 -14.04 -1.87 -15.32
N GLY A 712 -15.22 -2.46 -15.10
CA GLY A 712 -16.38 -1.76 -14.51
C GLY A 712 -16.18 -1.39 -13.03
N SER A 713 -15.26 -2.07 -12.33
CA SER A 713 -14.91 -1.86 -10.92
C SER A 713 -13.58 -1.12 -10.76
N ARG A 714 -13.32 -0.64 -9.54
CA ARG A 714 -12.07 0.01 -9.17
C ARG A 714 -11.15 -0.98 -8.42
N ILE A 715 -9.85 -0.72 -8.41
CA ILE A 715 -8.82 -1.56 -7.78
C ILE A 715 -9.13 -1.83 -6.31
N PHE A 716 -9.62 -0.82 -5.58
CA PHE A 716 -9.91 -0.92 -4.16
C PHE A 716 -11.22 -1.66 -3.83
N ASP A 717 -12.07 -1.88 -4.83
CA ASP A 717 -13.32 -2.63 -4.72
C ASP A 717 -13.58 -3.38 -6.03
N ILE A 718 -12.73 -4.38 -6.28
CA ILE A 718 -12.68 -5.10 -7.55
C ILE A 718 -13.92 -5.99 -7.76
N ALA A 719 -14.66 -6.29 -6.69
CA ALA A 719 -15.85 -7.15 -6.70
C ALA A 719 -17.13 -6.41 -7.09
N HIS A 720 -17.19 -5.07 -6.92
CA HIS A 720 -18.39 -4.28 -7.11
C HIS A 720 -18.20 -3.24 -8.22
N PRO A 721 -18.92 -3.32 -9.33
CA PRO A 721 -18.83 -2.35 -10.41
C PRO A 721 -19.50 -1.01 -10.03
N ASP A 722 -18.98 0.11 -10.58
CA ASP A 722 -19.58 1.43 -10.41
C ASP A 722 -20.89 1.59 -11.20
N TRP A 723 -21.06 0.80 -12.28
CA TRP A 723 -22.22 0.89 -13.16
C TRP A 723 -22.64 -0.48 -13.73
N CYS A 724 -23.92 -0.58 -14.07
CA CYS A 724 -24.45 -1.60 -14.99
C CYS A 724 -24.47 -1.01 -16.40
N ILE A 725 -24.17 -1.81 -17.42
CA ILE A 725 -24.16 -1.38 -18.82
C ILE A 725 -25.06 -2.28 -19.69
N LEU A 726 -25.80 -1.64 -20.61
CA LEU A 726 -26.40 -2.30 -21.76
C LEU A 726 -25.70 -1.82 -23.02
N ASP A 727 -25.02 -2.75 -23.72
CA ASP A 727 -24.33 -2.47 -24.98
C ASP A 727 -25.23 -2.83 -26.15
N LEU A 728 -25.62 -1.85 -26.97
CA LEU A 728 -26.54 -1.98 -28.08
C LEU A 728 -25.76 -2.23 -29.38
N ASP A 729 -25.70 -3.53 -29.78
CA ASP A 729 -24.97 -3.95 -30.99
C ASP A 729 -25.94 -4.16 -32.17
N PRO A 730 -25.94 -3.26 -33.17
CA PRO A 730 -26.86 -3.39 -34.31
C PRO A 730 -26.46 -4.50 -35.26
N LYS A 731 -25.16 -4.81 -35.38
CA LYS A 731 -24.63 -5.70 -36.45
C LYS A 731 -25.11 -5.31 -37.84
N THR A 732 -26.29 -5.80 -38.26
CA THR A 732 -26.94 -5.52 -39.54
C THR A 732 -28.22 -4.67 -39.41
N ALA A 733 -28.68 -4.40 -38.19
CA ALA A 733 -29.83 -3.55 -37.93
C ALA A 733 -29.52 -2.06 -38.29
N PRO A 734 -30.52 -1.31 -38.75
CA PRO A 734 -30.37 0.12 -38.99
C PRO A 734 -30.03 0.85 -37.67
N PHE A 735 -29.18 1.91 -37.73
CA PHE A 735 -28.82 2.70 -36.55
C PHE A 735 -30.06 3.39 -35.92
N ALA A 736 -31.09 3.70 -36.71
CA ALA A 736 -32.35 4.21 -36.18
C ALA A 736 -32.97 3.27 -35.15
N HIS A 737 -32.90 1.92 -35.35
CA HIS A 737 -33.36 0.95 -34.35
C HIS A 737 -32.50 0.98 -33.06
N VAL A 738 -31.19 1.29 -33.14
CA VAL A 738 -30.34 1.46 -31.95
C VAL A 738 -30.82 2.66 -31.11
N VAL A 739 -31.16 3.76 -31.79
CA VAL A 739 -31.72 4.95 -31.14
C VAL A 739 -33.05 4.64 -30.48
N GLU A 740 -33.94 3.95 -31.16
CA GLU A 740 -35.27 3.59 -30.65
C GLU A 740 -35.17 2.62 -29.44
N VAL A 741 -34.27 1.64 -29.48
CA VAL A 741 -34.00 0.74 -28.35
C VAL A 741 -33.40 1.49 -27.19
N ALA A 742 -32.46 2.43 -27.42
CA ALA A 742 -31.89 3.26 -26.37
C ALA A 742 -32.95 4.16 -25.69
N ARG A 743 -33.90 4.72 -26.48
CA ARG A 743 -35.04 5.47 -25.93
C ARG A 743 -35.96 4.59 -25.09
N ALA A 744 -36.30 3.37 -25.56
CA ALA A 744 -37.09 2.43 -24.78
C ALA A 744 -36.42 2.00 -23.46
N ILE A 745 -35.06 1.96 -23.43
CA ILE A 745 -34.31 1.75 -22.20
C ILE A 745 -34.43 2.98 -21.28
N HIS A 746 -34.32 4.18 -21.82
CA HIS A 746 -34.49 5.43 -21.07
C HIS A 746 -35.88 5.55 -20.45
N ASP A 747 -36.93 5.30 -21.22
CA ASP A 747 -38.30 5.33 -20.73
C ASP A 747 -38.55 4.32 -19.60
N LEU A 748 -37.99 3.10 -19.73
CA LEU A 748 -38.03 2.12 -18.63
C LEU A 748 -37.26 2.64 -17.39
N ALA A 749 -36.09 3.25 -17.58
CA ALA A 749 -35.29 3.79 -16.51
C ALA A 749 -36.04 4.88 -15.70
N GLU A 750 -36.68 5.82 -16.39
CA GLU A 750 -37.58 6.84 -15.79
C GLU A 750 -38.72 6.21 -14.99
N GLU A 751 -39.42 5.22 -15.59
CA GLU A 751 -40.54 4.53 -14.92
C GLU A 751 -40.11 3.85 -13.60
N ILE A 752 -38.93 3.26 -13.57
CA ILE A 752 -38.42 2.56 -12.39
C ILE A 752 -37.57 3.47 -11.47
N THR A 753 -37.41 4.75 -11.84
CA THR A 753 -36.57 5.74 -11.11
C THR A 753 -35.12 5.32 -10.95
N LEU A 754 -34.55 4.67 -11.97
CA LEU A 754 -33.13 4.31 -12.03
C LEU A 754 -32.42 5.26 -13.00
N PRO A 755 -31.52 6.14 -12.55
CA PRO A 755 -30.79 7.03 -13.45
C PRO A 755 -30.09 6.27 -14.57
N ALA A 756 -30.14 6.82 -15.78
CA ALA A 756 -29.52 6.22 -16.97
C ALA A 756 -28.77 7.26 -17.78
N TYR A 757 -27.62 6.90 -18.34
CA TYR A 757 -26.75 7.78 -19.08
C TYR A 757 -26.31 7.13 -20.38
N ALA A 758 -26.24 7.88 -21.46
CA ALA A 758 -25.92 7.37 -22.79
C ALA A 758 -24.57 7.83 -23.29
N LYS A 759 -23.90 6.98 -24.07
CA LYS A 759 -22.72 7.35 -24.87
C LYS A 759 -22.66 6.56 -26.17
N THR A 760 -21.97 7.06 -27.19
CA THR A 760 -21.65 6.24 -28.34
C THR A 760 -20.67 5.14 -27.99
N SER A 761 -20.74 3.99 -28.64
CA SER A 761 -19.69 2.96 -28.53
C SER A 761 -18.34 3.40 -29.14
N GLY A 762 -18.37 4.50 -29.89
CA GLY A 762 -17.26 4.95 -30.75
C GLY A 762 -17.10 4.06 -31.99
N SER A 763 -18.12 3.25 -32.32
CA SER A 763 -18.18 2.42 -33.52
C SER A 763 -19.61 2.50 -34.12
N THR A 764 -20.39 1.43 -34.00
CA THR A 764 -21.70 1.32 -34.67
C THR A 764 -22.90 1.37 -33.74
N GLY A 765 -22.70 1.34 -32.41
CA GLY A 765 -23.76 1.19 -31.42
C GLY A 765 -23.77 2.30 -30.36
N LEU A 766 -24.62 2.15 -29.37
CA LEU A 766 -24.75 2.97 -28.16
C LEU A 766 -24.56 2.12 -26.92
N HIS A 767 -24.05 2.72 -25.87
CA HIS A 767 -24.00 2.16 -24.52
C HIS A 767 -24.91 2.96 -23.61
N VAL A 768 -25.75 2.28 -22.82
CA VAL A 768 -26.53 2.88 -21.76
C VAL A 768 -25.97 2.38 -20.43
N LEU A 769 -25.57 3.31 -19.54
CA LEU A 769 -24.97 3.04 -18.26
C LEU A 769 -25.92 3.46 -17.13
N PHE A 770 -26.04 2.62 -16.13
CA PHE A 770 -26.83 2.85 -14.93
C PHE A 770 -25.85 2.93 -13.73
N PRO A 771 -25.81 4.03 -12.98
CA PRO A 771 -24.96 4.09 -11.79
C PRO A 771 -25.39 3.03 -10.76
N LEU A 772 -24.46 2.40 -10.11
CA LEU A 772 -24.73 1.43 -9.05
C LEU A 772 -24.22 1.90 -7.69
N GLY A 773 -23.34 2.89 -7.66
CA GLY A 773 -22.68 3.31 -6.43
C GLY A 773 -22.00 2.15 -5.69
N ARG A 774 -21.59 1.09 -6.44
CA ARG A 774 -20.96 -0.14 -5.94
C ARG A 774 -21.83 -0.93 -4.94
N GLN A 775 -23.14 -0.91 -5.13
CA GLN A 775 -24.11 -1.57 -4.25
C GLN A 775 -24.37 -3.03 -4.64
N LEU A 776 -23.98 -3.47 -5.85
CA LEU A 776 -24.18 -4.81 -6.38
C LEU A 776 -22.85 -5.46 -6.73
N SER A 777 -22.75 -6.77 -6.54
CA SER A 777 -21.69 -7.61 -7.11
C SER A 777 -21.82 -7.71 -8.64
N PHE A 778 -20.78 -8.20 -9.34
CA PHE A 778 -20.85 -8.44 -10.79
C PHE A 778 -21.97 -9.40 -11.20
N ASP A 779 -22.27 -10.42 -10.40
CA ASP A 779 -23.34 -11.35 -10.68
C ASP A 779 -24.73 -10.70 -10.53
N GLU A 780 -24.95 -9.92 -9.50
CA GLU A 780 -26.18 -9.15 -9.31
C GLU A 780 -26.33 -8.05 -10.37
N CYS A 781 -25.23 -7.37 -10.71
CA CYS A 781 -25.20 -6.39 -11.79
C CYS A 781 -25.59 -7.01 -13.14
N ARG A 782 -25.08 -8.21 -13.45
CA ARG A 782 -25.42 -8.95 -14.66
C ARG A 782 -26.90 -9.36 -14.66
N GLN A 783 -27.44 -9.80 -13.53
CA GLN A 783 -28.85 -10.12 -13.37
C GLN A 783 -29.73 -8.87 -13.58
N LEU A 784 -29.38 -7.72 -13.01
CA LEU A 784 -30.08 -6.46 -13.26
C LEU A 784 -30.08 -6.13 -14.77
N GLY A 785 -28.91 -6.20 -15.43
CA GLY A 785 -28.80 -5.95 -16.87
C GLY A 785 -29.63 -6.91 -17.70
N GLU A 786 -29.71 -8.20 -17.31
CA GLU A 786 -30.55 -9.19 -17.96
C GLU A 786 -32.04 -8.87 -17.82
N LEU A 787 -32.50 -8.50 -16.62
CA LEU A 787 -33.90 -8.13 -16.38
C LEU A 787 -34.31 -6.89 -17.17
N LEU A 788 -33.47 -5.83 -17.18
CA LEU A 788 -33.69 -4.64 -18.00
C LEU A 788 -33.78 -4.98 -19.50
N ALA A 789 -32.85 -5.79 -20.01
CA ALA A 789 -32.82 -6.20 -21.41
C ALA A 789 -34.03 -7.04 -21.81
N ARG A 790 -34.53 -7.90 -20.93
CA ARG A 790 -35.75 -8.69 -21.15
C ARG A 790 -37.00 -7.82 -21.25
N VAL A 791 -37.19 -6.87 -20.32
CA VAL A 791 -38.34 -5.96 -20.35
C VAL A 791 -38.32 -5.13 -21.62
N VAL A 792 -37.16 -4.52 -21.97
CA VAL A 792 -37.05 -3.72 -23.20
C VAL A 792 -37.27 -4.55 -24.47
N SER A 793 -36.67 -5.74 -24.55
CA SER A 793 -36.93 -6.63 -25.72
C SER A 793 -38.39 -7.05 -25.83
N GLY A 794 -39.14 -7.17 -24.74
CA GLY A 794 -40.59 -7.40 -24.72
C GLY A 794 -41.39 -6.18 -25.19
N ARG A 795 -40.92 -4.95 -24.97
CA ARG A 795 -41.59 -3.70 -25.41
C ARG A 795 -41.42 -3.43 -26.90
N VAL A 796 -40.24 -3.75 -27.45
CA VAL A 796 -39.89 -3.51 -28.86
C VAL A 796 -39.37 -4.78 -29.55
N PRO A 797 -40.14 -5.87 -29.58
CA PRO A 797 -39.70 -7.20 -30.01
C PRO A 797 -39.30 -7.27 -31.48
N GLU A 798 -39.81 -6.36 -32.32
CA GLU A 798 -39.51 -6.32 -33.75
C GLU A 798 -38.10 -5.81 -34.05
N ILE A 799 -37.53 -4.99 -33.15
CA ILE A 799 -36.23 -4.29 -33.37
C ILE A 799 -35.16 -4.66 -32.32
N ALA A 800 -35.53 -5.26 -31.19
CA ALA A 800 -34.60 -5.65 -30.13
C ALA A 800 -34.60 -7.14 -29.84
N THR A 801 -33.48 -7.66 -29.37
CA THR A 801 -33.32 -9.06 -28.98
C THR A 801 -32.21 -9.25 -27.94
N THR A 802 -32.37 -10.27 -27.10
CA THR A 802 -31.29 -10.74 -26.17
C THR A 802 -30.55 -11.96 -26.73
N VAL A 803 -30.83 -12.37 -27.98
CA VAL A 803 -30.20 -13.52 -28.65
C VAL A 803 -28.78 -13.18 -29.07
N ARG A 804 -27.80 -13.90 -28.48
CA ARG A 804 -26.36 -13.63 -28.67
C ARG A 804 -25.84 -13.95 -30.07
N LEU A 805 -26.29 -15.06 -30.67
CA LEU A 805 -25.80 -15.51 -31.96
C LEU A 805 -26.25 -14.57 -33.09
N PRO A 806 -25.33 -13.94 -33.86
CA PRO A 806 -25.71 -12.97 -34.89
C PRO A 806 -26.67 -13.51 -35.97
N GLY A 807 -26.54 -14.81 -36.34
CA GLY A 807 -27.41 -15.45 -37.32
C GLY A 807 -28.87 -15.54 -36.90
N ASP A 808 -29.13 -15.58 -35.58
CA ASP A 808 -30.48 -15.77 -35.02
C ASP A 808 -31.13 -14.44 -34.59
N ARG A 809 -30.43 -13.32 -34.77
CA ARG A 809 -30.94 -11.98 -34.38
C ARG A 809 -32.04 -11.45 -35.32
N GLY A 810 -32.15 -11.96 -36.55
CA GLY A 810 -33.16 -11.53 -37.53
C GLY A 810 -33.12 -10.05 -37.91
N GLY A 811 -31.93 -9.42 -37.93
CA GLY A 811 -31.78 -7.98 -38.20
C GLY A 811 -32.14 -7.05 -37.03
N ARG A 812 -32.28 -7.59 -35.83
CA ARG A 812 -32.61 -6.84 -34.60
C ARG A 812 -31.33 -6.41 -33.84
N VAL A 813 -31.45 -5.36 -33.08
CA VAL A 813 -30.40 -4.83 -32.19
C VAL A 813 -30.25 -5.81 -31.01
N TYR A 814 -29.03 -6.29 -30.80
CA TYR A 814 -28.70 -7.12 -29.64
C TYR A 814 -28.44 -6.23 -28.43
N ILE A 815 -29.15 -6.45 -27.33
CA ILE A 815 -28.92 -5.83 -26.05
C ILE A 815 -27.95 -6.71 -25.24
N ASP A 816 -26.66 -6.41 -25.29
CA ASP A 816 -25.63 -7.17 -24.59
C ASP A 816 -25.52 -6.73 -23.12
N PHE A 817 -26.10 -7.52 -22.24
CA PHE A 817 -25.97 -7.38 -20.79
C PHE A 817 -24.80 -8.21 -20.20
N LEU A 818 -24.21 -9.11 -21.00
CA LEU A 818 -23.09 -9.97 -20.55
C LEU A 818 -21.78 -9.23 -20.34
N GLN A 819 -21.71 -7.96 -20.73
CA GLN A 819 -20.59 -7.07 -20.43
C GLN A 819 -20.47 -6.76 -18.93
N ASN A 820 -21.50 -7.04 -18.13
CA ASN A 820 -21.51 -6.84 -16.68
C ASN A 820 -20.85 -7.98 -15.88
N GLY A 821 -20.06 -8.86 -16.51
CA GLY A 821 -19.34 -9.93 -15.81
C GLY A 821 -17.99 -9.49 -15.25
N HIS A 822 -17.53 -10.15 -14.19
CA HIS A 822 -16.19 -9.92 -13.63
C HIS A 822 -15.08 -10.06 -14.71
N GLY A 823 -14.14 -9.12 -14.74
CA GLY A 823 -13.05 -9.11 -15.71
C GLY A 823 -13.46 -8.78 -17.15
N LYS A 824 -14.73 -8.43 -17.42
CA LYS A 824 -15.17 -7.92 -18.71
C LYS A 824 -14.67 -6.50 -18.94
N LEU A 825 -14.39 -6.19 -20.20
CA LEU A 825 -13.74 -4.97 -20.63
C LEU A 825 -14.70 -4.05 -21.34
N LEU A 826 -14.78 -2.82 -20.90
CA LEU A 826 -15.54 -1.75 -21.54
C LEU A 826 -14.61 -0.77 -22.23
N ALA A 827 -14.95 -0.32 -23.44
CA ALA A 827 -14.32 0.85 -24.03
C ALA A 827 -14.62 2.08 -23.17
N ALA A 828 -13.57 2.69 -22.58
CA ALA A 828 -13.72 3.85 -21.72
C ALA A 828 -14.48 4.97 -22.43
N PRO A 829 -15.29 5.79 -21.72
CA PRO A 829 -15.76 7.05 -22.27
C PRO A 829 -14.59 7.85 -22.82
N PHE A 830 -14.79 8.58 -23.89
CA PHE A 830 -13.76 9.39 -24.58
C PHE A 830 -12.62 8.60 -25.25
N THR A 831 -12.61 7.26 -25.20
CA THR A 831 -11.53 6.51 -25.85
C THR A 831 -11.66 6.56 -27.37
N ALA A 832 -10.52 6.73 -28.08
CA ALA A 832 -10.48 6.59 -29.54
C ALA A 832 -10.72 5.13 -29.96
N ARG A 833 -11.23 4.92 -31.19
CA ARG A 833 -11.50 3.59 -31.72
C ARG A 833 -10.70 3.31 -32.98
N PRO A 834 -10.21 2.09 -33.19
CA PRO A 834 -9.42 1.73 -34.36
C PRO A 834 -10.31 1.43 -35.59
N VAL A 835 -11.17 2.38 -35.95
CA VAL A 835 -12.08 2.31 -37.07
C VAL A 835 -11.87 3.48 -38.02
N PRO A 836 -12.24 3.40 -39.29
CA PRO A 836 -12.21 4.53 -40.21
C PRO A 836 -12.94 5.75 -39.63
N GLY A 837 -12.44 6.94 -39.88
CA GLY A 837 -12.94 8.20 -39.31
C GLY A 837 -12.31 8.56 -37.98
N ALA A 838 -11.46 7.67 -37.38
CA ALA A 838 -10.89 7.88 -36.04
C ALA A 838 -11.93 8.27 -34.99
N LEU A 839 -13.04 7.50 -34.95
CA LEU A 839 -14.17 7.77 -34.06
C LEU A 839 -13.75 7.66 -32.58
N ALA A 840 -14.48 8.35 -31.71
CA ALA A 840 -14.31 8.29 -30.27
C ALA A 840 -15.64 8.03 -29.56
N SER A 841 -15.57 7.39 -28.38
CA SER A 841 -16.72 7.08 -27.56
C SER A 841 -17.22 8.33 -26.83
N ALA A 842 -18.26 8.98 -27.35
CA ALA A 842 -18.74 10.27 -26.91
C ALA A 842 -19.93 10.14 -25.93
N PRO A 843 -19.86 10.77 -24.72
CA PRO A 843 -21.04 11.00 -23.88
C PRO A 843 -22.12 11.82 -24.58
N LEU A 844 -23.37 11.49 -24.35
CA LEU A 844 -24.54 12.09 -24.97
C LEU A 844 -25.53 12.60 -23.90
N LEU A 845 -26.17 13.73 -24.17
CA LEU A 845 -27.42 14.09 -23.53
C LEU A 845 -28.57 13.26 -24.12
N TRP A 846 -29.59 12.94 -23.33
CA TRP A 846 -30.73 12.18 -23.84
C TRP A 846 -31.47 12.91 -24.97
N ASP A 847 -31.45 14.26 -24.98
CA ASP A 847 -32.03 15.05 -26.06
C ASP A 847 -31.30 14.89 -27.41
N GLU A 848 -30.04 14.44 -27.38
CA GLU A 848 -29.24 14.16 -28.60
C GLU A 848 -29.45 12.73 -29.12
N VAL A 849 -30.07 11.85 -28.34
CA VAL A 849 -30.35 10.46 -28.75
C VAL A 849 -31.64 10.45 -29.55
N ASP A 850 -31.62 10.99 -30.74
CA ASP A 850 -32.77 11.09 -31.66
C ASP A 850 -32.44 10.60 -33.08
N ALA A 851 -33.39 10.71 -33.99
CA ALA A 851 -33.23 10.26 -35.36
C ALA A 851 -32.14 10.98 -36.16
N SER A 852 -31.65 12.14 -35.69
CA SER A 852 -30.58 12.92 -36.32
C SER A 852 -29.17 12.54 -35.83
N LEU A 853 -29.08 11.68 -34.82
CA LEU A 853 -27.80 11.27 -34.24
C LEU A 853 -26.95 10.51 -35.25
N ASP A 854 -25.81 11.09 -35.60
CA ASP A 854 -24.78 10.39 -36.39
C ASP A 854 -23.51 10.13 -35.54
N PRO A 855 -23.23 8.88 -35.14
CA PRO A 855 -22.03 8.56 -34.36
C PRO A 855 -20.71 8.95 -35.04
N ARG A 856 -20.69 9.11 -36.36
CA ARG A 856 -19.50 9.51 -37.14
C ARG A 856 -19.12 10.95 -36.96
N ALA A 857 -19.96 11.77 -36.36
CA ALA A 857 -19.66 13.15 -36.00
C ALA A 857 -18.66 13.26 -34.85
N PHE A 858 -18.48 12.18 -34.06
CA PHE A 858 -17.62 12.17 -32.86
C PHE A 858 -16.27 11.51 -33.16
N THR A 859 -15.30 12.30 -33.53
CA THR A 859 -13.95 11.87 -33.91
C THR A 859 -12.91 12.38 -32.93
N ILE A 860 -11.66 11.92 -33.05
CA ILE A 860 -10.53 12.47 -32.28
C ILE A 860 -10.28 13.97 -32.53
N LYS A 861 -10.87 14.55 -33.60
CA LYS A 861 -10.78 15.98 -33.91
C LYS A 861 -11.94 16.79 -33.35
N THR A 862 -13.16 16.27 -33.47
CA THR A 862 -14.38 17.03 -33.11
C THR A 862 -14.75 16.92 -31.62
N LEU A 863 -14.44 15.78 -30.97
CA LEU A 863 -14.86 15.55 -29.59
C LEU A 863 -14.22 16.51 -28.56
N PRO A 864 -12.93 16.90 -28.64
CA PRO A 864 -12.36 17.89 -27.72
C PRO A 864 -13.03 19.26 -27.81
N GLU A 865 -13.36 19.73 -29.03
CA GLU A 865 -14.05 21.02 -29.26
C GLU A 865 -15.46 20.98 -28.67
N ARG A 866 -16.20 19.87 -28.91
CA ARG A 866 -17.51 19.62 -28.33
C ARG A 866 -17.46 19.70 -26.79
N MET A 867 -16.54 19.01 -26.15
CA MET A 867 -16.45 19.00 -24.70
C MET A 867 -16.07 20.36 -24.12
N SER A 868 -15.23 21.10 -24.81
CA SER A 868 -14.91 22.48 -24.43
C SER A 868 -16.11 23.41 -24.52
N ALA A 869 -16.97 23.22 -25.53
CA ALA A 869 -18.20 23.97 -25.70
C ALA A 869 -19.26 23.60 -24.64
N PHE A 870 -19.39 22.33 -24.28
CA PHE A 870 -20.29 21.88 -23.22
C PHE A 870 -19.87 22.35 -21.82
N GLY A 871 -18.58 22.45 -21.53
CA GLY A 871 -18.02 22.83 -20.24
C GLY A 871 -18.31 21.83 -19.10
N ARG A 872 -19.03 20.75 -19.35
CA ARG A 872 -19.36 19.68 -18.40
C ARG A 872 -19.43 18.33 -19.10
N ASP A 873 -19.25 17.26 -18.37
CA ASP A 873 -19.39 15.89 -18.87
C ASP A 873 -20.82 15.35 -18.57
N PRO A 874 -21.63 15.07 -19.60
CA PRO A 874 -22.99 14.52 -19.40
C PRO A 874 -23.03 13.15 -18.71
N LEU A 875 -21.95 12.39 -18.78
CA LEU A 875 -21.85 11.03 -18.21
C LEU A 875 -21.25 11.02 -16.80
N ALA A 876 -20.65 12.14 -16.34
CA ALA A 876 -19.94 12.20 -15.05
C ALA A 876 -20.78 11.70 -13.84
N PRO A 877 -22.10 11.93 -13.76
CA PRO A 877 -22.88 11.44 -12.63
C PRO A 877 -22.81 9.92 -12.42
N VAL A 878 -22.56 9.13 -13.48
CA VAL A 878 -22.45 7.66 -13.38
C VAL A 878 -21.35 7.20 -12.42
N LEU A 879 -20.37 8.06 -12.14
CA LEU A 879 -19.23 7.77 -11.25
C LEU A 879 -19.55 7.96 -9.76
N ALA A 880 -20.56 8.78 -9.44
CA ALA A 880 -20.82 9.27 -8.09
C ALA A 880 -22.21 8.94 -7.55
N GLU A 881 -23.20 8.79 -8.44
CA GLU A 881 -24.58 8.54 -8.02
C GLU A 881 -24.78 7.17 -7.36
N LYS A 882 -25.57 7.18 -6.28
CA LYS A 882 -26.02 5.98 -5.55
C LYS A 882 -27.55 5.95 -5.61
N PRO A 883 -28.13 5.29 -6.63
CA PRO A 883 -29.58 5.21 -6.76
C PRO A 883 -30.19 4.32 -5.68
N ASP A 884 -31.48 4.52 -5.40
CA ASP A 884 -32.29 3.60 -4.58
C ASP A 884 -32.61 2.31 -5.38
N LEU A 885 -31.64 1.39 -5.38
CA LEU A 885 -31.76 0.12 -6.08
C LEU A 885 -32.92 -0.77 -5.57
N PRO A 886 -33.20 -0.87 -4.25
CA PRO A 886 -34.36 -1.63 -3.77
C PRO A 886 -35.68 -1.16 -4.38
N THR A 887 -35.94 0.15 -4.41
CA THR A 887 -37.14 0.71 -5.04
C THR A 887 -37.15 0.46 -6.55
N ALA A 888 -36.03 0.66 -7.25
CA ALA A 888 -35.93 0.40 -8.69
C ALA A 888 -36.16 -1.07 -9.03
N LEU A 889 -35.59 -2.01 -8.27
CA LEU A 889 -35.78 -3.44 -8.46
C LEU A 889 -37.25 -3.88 -8.20
N THR A 890 -37.88 -3.31 -7.18
CA THR A 890 -39.28 -3.60 -6.89
C THR A 890 -40.21 -3.19 -8.06
N ARG A 891 -39.95 -1.97 -8.61
CA ARG A 891 -40.68 -1.47 -9.78
C ARG A 891 -40.39 -2.26 -11.04
N LEU A 892 -39.13 -2.69 -11.25
CA LEU A 892 -38.76 -3.54 -12.38
C LEU A 892 -39.43 -4.92 -12.31
N ALA A 893 -39.52 -5.53 -11.12
CA ALA A 893 -40.20 -6.81 -10.93
C ALA A 893 -41.67 -6.72 -11.32
N ALA A 894 -42.37 -5.65 -10.95
CA ALA A 894 -43.78 -5.41 -11.33
C ALA A 894 -43.97 -5.31 -12.87
N ARG A 895 -42.91 -4.95 -13.63
CA ARG A 895 -42.96 -4.93 -15.12
C ARG A 895 -42.69 -6.30 -15.77
N LEU A 896 -42.20 -7.27 -15.02
CA LEU A 896 -41.98 -8.64 -15.49
C LEU A 896 -43.19 -9.55 -15.28
N GLU A 897 -44.07 -9.18 -14.31
CA GLU A 897 -45.30 -9.94 -14.00
C GLU A 897 -46.49 -9.52 -14.86
N GLY A 898 -46.42 -8.39 -15.57
CA GLY A 898 -47.48 -7.89 -16.46
C GLY A 898 -47.09 -8.04 -17.93
#